data_471a8d59134210ae2b33dc1352b254af
#
_entry.id   471a8d59134210ae2b33dc1352b254af
#
_cell.length_a   1.000
_cell.length_b   1.000
_cell.length_c   1.000
_cell.angle_alpha   90.00
_cell.angle_beta   90.00
_cell.angle_gamma   90.00
#
_symmetry.space_group_name_H-M   'P 1'
#
loop_
_entity.id
_entity.type
_entity.pdbx_description
1 polymer ?
#
loop_
_entity_poly.entity_id
_entity_poly.type
_entity_poly.pdbx_seq_one_letter_code
_entity_poly.pdbx_strand_id
1 'polypeptide(L)'
;MLIGLSLGIAQEVTTESQPYEPTVVVEPPYYSLKQLKQWIDQEKKRAQERLAALEQNSASLDPAHRHKLKDGPEYLEALWDYLYVRAYPNDSVDWVAYLRAAEQRDLMAGAFFPASGARWEFVGPRNTSPPHRANFGASAVSGRVNAVAYDPVNSNVYYIGAPQGGVWKTTDGGATWTPLTDHWQFLQVACIAIHPTNPNIIYVGTGDFQGWMRPFSQGVMRSTDGGQTWQSLGAAQFNNLCVSDILIDPENPNIITVCTGWGPYQSIAGSLWRSTDGGDTWTRVSSVSAIWSDLAMSARNPTTGVRYYYAVGHGTPGRLLRSSDRGQTWTALNAPFSVGNQSSLRVATSPNNPNRVYLMSGVDSQVWVSNDAGVTWTAMNPRVDGGFYQAWYDATMHISHDGAGNDVLYLGLVDLVQWTPNYGWRSIGRAFTNQAIIHVDIHSMAINPRNPNELLIGCDGGVYRLTYTPNTGAVNSTGLNATLGITQIYWAAFHPTDANRLMGGAQDNATPRANGNLNSWQCLVGGDGAYCAYNPNNPNIQYASSQYLSIRRTTNNWSTFQDITPNYGSDRVAFIAPLTTHPAQPNWMLAGTNYLYIWNESTGAWTNRVGGQSLTNGRLRAIAGAPSNANVIYTGGDDGQIWMTTNGGSTWRQINAGLPNRAVMDIAVHPTNPYKVYVALGGTGTPHVYRCDNTLANPVQWVNLSGSGITGLPDVHTNTICVDPTSPDTVLYVGNDVGFFYSLDGGATWRNGTQPLGLPNVQVNTVRVVPATGYLMAATYGRGIWRIRLPLTPTGDANGDGCVDDSDLLIVLFNFGANNAQADLNRDGVVDDSDLLLVLFHFGSGC
;
A
#
# COMPACT_ATOMS: atom_id res chain seq x y z
N MET A 1 -27.70 55.67 3.86
CA MET A 1 -28.89 54.82 3.98
C MET A 1 -28.41 53.42 4.35
N LEU A 2 -28.52 53.12 5.64
CA LEU A 2 -28.07 51.83 6.20
C LEU A 2 -29.12 50.75 5.88
N ILE A 3 -28.64 49.62 5.40
CA ILE A 3 -29.43 48.39 5.34
C ILE A 3 -28.84 47.44 6.39
N GLY A 4 -29.66 47.14 7.41
CA GLY A 4 -29.29 46.28 8.49
C GLY A 4 -29.31 44.78 8.08
N LEU A 5 -28.27 44.05 8.44
CA LEU A 5 -28.23 42.61 8.43
C LEU A 5 -28.75 42.10 9.78
N SER A 6 -29.87 41.37 9.76
CA SER A 6 -30.38 40.61 10.92
C SER A 6 -29.56 39.35 11.07
N LEU A 7 -28.78 39.25 12.15
CA LEU A 7 -28.20 38.00 12.62
C LEU A 7 -29.32 37.14 13.24
N GLY A 8 -29.59 35.99 12.61
CA GLY A 8 -30.37 34.94 13.22
C GLY A 8 -29.48 34.20 14.23
N ILE A 9 -29.83 34.29 15.49
CA ILE A 9 -29.24 33.49 16.58
C ILE A 9 -29.76 32.08 16.43
N ALA A 10 -28.89 31.14 16.06
CA ALA A 10 -29.15 29.74 16.18
C ALA A 10 -29.09 29.36 17.68
N GLN A 11 -30.19 28.85 18.22
CA GLN A 11 -30.20 28.25 19.55
C GLN A 11 -29.29 27.02 19.54
N GLU A 12 -28.24 27.07 20.37
CA GLU A 12 -27.48 25.88 20.76
C GLU A 12 -28.42 24.93 21.51
N VAL A 13 -28.70 23.81 20.90
CA VAL A 13 -29.24 22.64 21.63
C VAL A 13 -28.04 21.98 22.31
N THR A 14 -27.79 22.36 23.54
CA THR A 14 -26.88 21.64 24.43
C THR A 14 -27.52 20.32 24.84
N THR A 15 -27.26 19.27 24.04
CA THR A 15 -27.34 17.92 24.59
C THR A 15 -26.04 17.70 25.36
N GLU A 16 -26.09 17.75 26.68
CA GLU A 16 -25.02 17.25 27.53
C GLU A 16 -24.75 15.79 27.16
N SER A 17 -23.72 15.56 26.32
CA SER A 17 -23.11 14.25 26.21
C SER A 17 -22.38 13.99 27.52
N GLN A 18 -22.82 12.98 28.26
CA GLN A 18 -22.09 12.45 29.41
C GLN A 18 -20.63 12.24 29.02
N PRO A 19 -19.66 12.67 29.81
CA PRO A 19 -18.25 12.46 29.47
C PRO A 19 -17.98 10.95 29.35
N TYR A 20 -17.42 10.54 28.23
CA TYR A 20 -16.96 9.19 27.97
C TYR A 20 -15.79 8.88 28.88
N GLU A 21 -16.00 8.09 29.93
CA GLU A 21 -14.90 7.45 30.67
C GLU A 21 -14.50 6.16 29.93
N PRO A 22 -13.29 6.06 29.39
CA PRO A 22 -12.81 4.84 28.74
C PRO A 22 -12.53 3.79 29.81
N THR A 23 -13.47 2.87 30.04
CA THR A 23 -13.37 1.86 31.10
C THR A 23 -12.45 0.68 30.79
N VAL A 24 -11.94 0.55 29.58
CA VAL A 24 -10.82 -0.39 29.25
C VAL A 24 -10.09 0.12 28.02
N VAL A 25 -8.87 0.57 28.20
CA VAL A 25 -7.94 0.84 27.08
C VAL A 25 -7.44 -0.52 26.60
N VAL A 26 -7.94 -0.97 25.45
CA VAL A 26 -7.31 -2.07 24.71
C VAL A 26 -6.09 -1.48 24.03
N GLU A 27 -4.92 -1.68 24.60
CA GLU A 27 -3.68 -1.24 23.97
C GLU A 27 -3.34 -2.17 22.81
N PRO A 28 -3.24 -1.67 21.56
CA PRO A 28 -2.60 -2.42 20.51
C PRO A 28 -1.13 -2.63 20.90
N PRO A 29 -0.50 -3.70 20.43
CA PRO A 29 0.88 -4.02 20.76
C PRO A 29 1.90 -2.97 20.30
N TYR A 30 1.47 -1.91 19.55
CA TYR A 30 2.39 -0.91 18.98
C TYR A 30 1.75 0.48 18.83
N TYR A 31 1.51 1.15 19.93
CA TYR A 31 1.27 2.59 19.93
C TYR A 31 2.48 3.40 19.51
N SER A 32 3.66 2.86 19.79
CA SER A 32 4.91 3.52 19.51
C SER A 32 5.86 2.56 18.79
N LEU A 33 6.83 3.13 18.10
CA LEU A 33 7.93 2.37 17.48
C LEU A 33 8.68 1.52 18.51
N LYS A 34 8.80 2.02 19.73
CA LYS A 34 9.43 1.28 20.84
C LYS A 34 8.62 0.04 21.21
N GLN A 35 7.30 0.14 21.31
CA GLN A 35 6.42 -0.99 21.60
C GLN A 35 6.42 -2.01 20.44
N LEU A 36 6.33 -1.53 19.19
CA LEU A 36 6.44 -2.38 18.01
C LEU A 36 7.77 -3.14 18.00
N LYS A 37 8.89 -2.47 18.32
CA LYS A 37 10.20 -3.10 18.40
C LYS A 37 10.25 -4.20 19.47
N GLN A 38 9.68 -3.96 20.65
CA GLN A 38 9.58 -4.98 21.71
C GLN A 38 8.76 -6.19 21.25
N TRP A 39 7.68 -5.97 20.51
CA TRP A 39 6.88 -7.05 19.96
C TRP A 39 7.63 -7.85 18.90
N ILE A 40 8.34 -7.20 17.98
CA ILE A 40 9.21 -7.87 17.01
C ILE A 40 10.22 -8.78 17.71
N ASP A 41 10.88 -8.29 18.75
CA ASP A 41 11.87 -9.07 19.49
C ASP A 41 11.23 -10.29 20.18
N GLN A 42 10.00 -10.17 20.69
CA GLN A 42 9.22 -11.30 21.24
C GLN A 42 8.83 -12.32 20.16
N GLU A 43 8.34 -11.88 19.00
CA GLU A 43 7.95 -12.78 17.91
C GLU A 43 9.16 -13.49 17.29
N LYS A 44 10.31 -12.84 17.20
CA LYS A 44 11.57 -13.50 16.81
C LYS A 44 11.92 -14.65 17.74
N LYS A 45 11.81 -14.44 19.04
CA LYS A 45 12.03 -15.49 20.04
C LYS A 45 11.04 -16.66 19.88
N ARG A 46 9.74 -16.34 19.72
CA ARG A 46 8.70 -17.36 19.50
C ARG A 46 8.90 -18.12 18.19
N ALA A 47 9.33 -17.45 17.11
CA ALA A 47 9.63 -18.10 15.83
C ALA A 47 10.79 -19.10 15.96
N GLN A 48 11.85 -18.73 16.70
CA GLN A 48 12.98 -19.62 16.99
C GLN A 48 12.56 -20.83 17.82
N GLU A 49 11.74 -20.63 18.85
CA GLU A 49 11.22 -21.71 19.72
C GLU A 49 10.35 -22.69 18.90
N ARG A 50 9.47 -22.17 18.00
CA ARG A 50 8.65 -23.00 17.11
C ARG A 50 9.49 -23.80 16.14
N LEU A 51 10.48 -23.16 15.51
CA LEU A 51 11.39 -23.83 14.58
C LEU A 51 12.15 -24.96 15.26
N ALA A 52 12.69 -24.73 16.44
CA ALA A 52 13.40 -25.72 17.24
C ALA A 52 12.49 -26.90 17.65
N ALA A 53 11.23 -26.64 18.02
CA ALA A 53 10.26 -27.67 18.37
C ALA A 53 9.87 -28.53 17.14
N LEU A 54 9.73 -27.94 15.95
CA LEU A 54 9.43 -28.65 14.71
C LEU A 54 10.63 -29.47 14.24
N GLU A 55 11.84 -28.97 14.35
CA GLU A 55 13.07 -29.71 14.02
C GLU A 55 13.29 -30.94 14.92
N GLN A 56 12.84 -30.89 16.16
CA GLN A 56 12.88 -32.07 17.07
C GLN A 56 11.86 -33.15 16.72
N ASN A 57 10.71 -32.74 16.13
CA ASN A 57 9.56 -33.63 15.92
C ASN A 57 9.41 -34.14 14.48
N SER A 58 10.15 -33.60 13.49
CA SER A 58 10.05 -34.02 12.09
C SER A 58 11.41 -34.08 11.42
N ALA A 59 11.70 -35.20 10.79
CA ALA A 59 13.00 -35.48 10.16
C ALA A 59 13.31 -34.61 8.92
N SER A 60 12.37 -33.85 8.36
CA SER A 60 12.63 -32.90 7.26
C SER A 60 11.49 -31.89 7.10
N LEU A 61 11.69 -30.64 7.56
CA LEU A 61 10.89 -29.53 7.09
C LEU A 61 11.31 -29.14 5.67
N ASP A 62 10.33 -28.94 4.79
CA ASP A 62 10.58 -28.34 3.48
C ASP A 62 11.29 -26.96 3.63
N PRO A 63 12.31 -26.65 2.83
CA PRO A 63 13.02 -25.37 2.93
C PRO A 63 12.12 -24.15 2.81
N ALA A 64 11.07 -24.20 2.00
CA ALA A 64 10.10 -23.10 1.84
C ALA A 64 9.29 -22.90 3.13
N HIS A 65 8.85 -24.00 3.78
CA HIS A 65 8.16 -23.94 5.06
C HIS A 65 9.06 -23.39 6.17
N ARG A 66 10.34 -23.83 6.22
CA ARG A 66 11.34 -23.30 7.16
C ARG A 66 11.57 -21.81 6.95
N HIS A 67 11.62 -21.36 5.70
CA HIS A 67 11.76 -19.94 5.36
C HIS A 67 10.56 -19.16 5.89
N LYS A 68 9.34 -19.59 5.58
CA LYS A 68 8.11 -18.89 5.97
C LYS A 68 7.89 -18.83 7.49
N LEU A 69 8.31 -19.84 8.24
CA LEU A 69 8.31 -19.78 9.71
C LEU A 69 9.17 -18.64 10.29
N LYS A 70 10.13 -18.16 9.51
CA LYS A 70 10.97 -16.98 9.85
C LYS A 70 10.36 -15.67 9.36
N ASP A 71 9.49 -15.70 8.34
CA ASP A 71 8.94 -14.51 7.66
C ASP A 71 7.97 -13.71 8.53
N GLY A 72 7.25 -14.34 9.48
CA GLY A 72 6.33 -13.64 10.35
C GLY A 72 6.96 -12.45 11.08
N PRO A 73 8.16 -12.56 11.69
CA PRO A 73 8.92 -11.42 12.19
C PRO A 73 9.37 -10.45 11.09
N GLU A 74 9.65 -10.90 9.87
CA GLU A 74 10.11 -10.06 8.76
C GLU A 74 9.05 -9.05 8.33
N TYR A 75 7.77 -9.43 8.28
CA TYR A 75 6.69 -8.48 8.03
C TYR A 75 6.63 -7.37 9.10
N LEU A 76 6.79 -7.72 10.37
CA LEU A 76 6.84 -6.73 11.46
C LEU A 76 8.06 -5.81 11.34
N GLU A 77 9.17 -6.32 10.85
CA GLU A 77 10.35 -5.52 10.57
C GLU A 77 10.13 -4.57 9.39
N ALA A 78 9.45 -5.03 8.33
CA ALA A 78 9.02 -4.20 7.21
C ALA A 78 8.07 -3.08 7.70
N LEU A 79 7.10 -3.42 8.54
CA LEU A 79 6.20 -2.45 9.16
C LEU A 79 6.96 -1.43 10.02
N TRP A 80 7.88 -1.88 10.88
CA TRP A 80 8.68 -0.99 11.69
C TRP A 80 9.53 -0.06 10.83
N ASP A 81 10.17 -0.59 9.79
CA ASP A 81 10.99 0.17 8.83
C ASP A 81 10.17 1.24 8.10
N TYR A 82 8.96 0.89 7.67
CA TYR A 82 8.00 1.80 7.04
C TYR A 82 7.55 2.93 7.99
N LEU A 83 7.21 2.59 9.23
CA LEU A 83 6.74 3.56 10.22
C LEU A 83 7.87 4.44 10.75
N TYR A 84 9.07 3.89 10.91
CA TYR A 84 10.22 4.59 11.46
C TYR A 84 10.55 5.86 10.67
N VAL A 85 10.71 5.78 9.35
CA VAL A 85 11.06 6.92 8.52
C VAL A 85 9.95 7.99 8.46
N ARG A 86 8.71 7.61 8.79
CA ARG A 86 7.54 8.51 8.86
C ARG A 86 7.39 9.18 10.21
N ALA A 87 7.85 8.54 11.25
CA ALA A 87 7.78 9.06 12.62
C ALA A 87 9.03 9.85 13.03
N TYR A 88 10.21 9.45 12.56
CA TYR A 88 11.49 9.97 13.03
C TYR A 88 11.56 11.52 13.02
N PRO A 89 12.02 12.17 14.10
CA PRO A 89 12.62 11.61 15.32
C PRO A 89 11.60 11.21 16.42
N ASN A 90 10.31 11.30 16.15
CA ASN A 90 9.26 10.95 17.09
C ASN A 90 9.12 9.43 17.24
N ASP A 91 8.42 8.98 18.27
CA ASP A 91 8.15 7.56 18.52
C ASP A 91 6.84 7.07 17.86
N SER A 92 6.09 7.96 17.22
CA SER A 92 4.83 7.65 16.52
C SER A 92 4.62 8.55 15.32
N VAL A 93 3.87 8.05 14.32
CA VAL A 93 3.47 8.80 13.13
C VAL A 93 2.28 9.72 13.47
N ASP A 94 2.33 10.96 13.03
CA ASP A 94 1.17 11.87 13.08
C ASP A 94 0.22 11.59 11.91
N TRP A 95 -0.71 10.65 12.10
CA TRP A 95 -1.69 10.30 11.08
C TRP A 95 -2.71 11.41 10.79
N VAL A 96 -2.90 12.36 11.72
CA VAL A 96 -3.79 13.52 11.49
C VAL A 96 -3.21 14.47 10.45
N ALA A 97 -1.88 14.56 10.38
CA ALA A 97 -1.20 15.31 9.32
C ALA A 97 -1.52 14.73 7.93
N TYR A 98 -1.64 13.41 7.81
CA TYR A 98 -2.02 12.76 6.54
C TYR A 98 -3.44 13.10 6.09
N LEU A 99 -4.40 13.22 7.01
CA LEU A 99 -5.77 13.68 6.68
C LEU A 99 -5.72 15.09 6.11
N ARG A 100 -5.03 16.00 6.79
CA ARG A 100 -4.84 17.41 6.32
C ARG A 100 -4.11 17.48 4.98
N ALA A 101 -3.09 16.62 4.78
CA ALA A 101 -2.34 16.56 3.53
C ALA A 101 -3.20 16.12 2.35
N ALA A 102 -4.08 15.13 2.55
CA ALA A 102 -5.02 14.68 1.53
C ALA A 102 -6.08 15.73 1.22
N GLU A 103 -6.61 16.42 2.24
CA GLU A 103 -7.52 17.56 2.05
C GLU A 103 -6.84 18.69 1.26
N GLN A 104 -5.61 19.05 1.59
CA GLN A 104 -4.83 20.06 0.85
C GLN A 104 -4.62 19.63 -0.60
N ARG A 105 -4.22 18.37 -0.86
CA ARG A 105 -4.08 17.82 -2.22
C ARG A 105 -5.38 18.01 -3.03
N ASP A 106 -6.52 17.65 -2.44
CA ASP A 106 -7.81 17.71 -3.13
C ASP A 106 -8.22 19.17 -3.41
N LEU A 107 -7.92 20.12 -2.52
CA LEU A 107 -8.11 21.55 -2.76
C LEU A 107 -7.19 22.07 -3.87
N MET A 108 -5.94 21.61 -3.95
CA MET A 108 -5.02 21.98 -5.04
C MET A 108 -5.53 21.49 -6.40
N ALA A 109 -6.23 20.35 -6.48
CA ALA A 109 -6.77 19.82 -7.71
C ALA A 109 -7.83 20.73 -8.37
N GLY A 110 -8.59 21.49 -7.56
CA GLY A 110 -9.59 22.44 -8.04
C GLY A 110 -9.03 23.75 -8.58
N ALA A 111 -7.75 24.03 -8.32
CA ALA A 111 -7.13 25.31 -8.67
C ALA A 111 -6.44 25.32 -10.06
N PHE A 112 -6.09 24.16 -10.61
CA PHE A 112 -5.32 24.06 -11.84
C PHE A 112 -5.72 22.81 -12.65
N PHE A 113 -6.50 22.99 -13.71
CA PHE A 113 -6.70 21.94 -14.72
C PHE A 113 -5.57 22.02 -15.75
N PRO A 114 -4.76 20.97 -15.94
CA PRO A 114 -3.78 20.96 -17.00
C PRO A 114 -4.50 20.81 -18.34
N ALA A 115 -4.47 21.83 -19.12
CA ALA A 115 -5.00 21.85 -20.46
C ALA A 115 -4.12 21.11 -21.47
N SER A 116 -2.97 20.56 -21.05
CA SER A 116 -2.01 19.88 -21.92
C SER A 116 -2.52 18.63 -22.61
N GLY A 117 -3.69 18.09 -22.22
CA GLY A 117 -4.12 16.76 -22.66
C GLY A 117 -3.22 15.63 -22.17
N ALA A 118 -2.12 15.93 -21.48
CA ALA A 118 -1.23 14.94 -20.90
C ALA A 118 -1.96 14.14 -19.81
N ARG A 119 -1.88 12.82 -19.90
CA ARG A 119 -2.53 11.92 -18.93
C ARG A 119 -1.57 10.82 -18.54
N TRP A 120 -1.64 10.43 -17.26
CA TRP A 120 -0.96 9.25 -16.82
C TRP A 120 -1.53 8.01 -17.49
N GLU A 121 -0.65 7.18 -18.01
CA GLU A 121 -0.94 5.88 -18.62
C GLU A 121 -0.46 4.78 -17.68
N PHE A 122 -1.34 3.81 -17.35
CA PHE A 122 -0.95 2.64 -16.58
C PHE A 122 -0.07 1.70 -17.41
N VAL A 123 1.14 1.47 -16.97
CA VAL A 123 2.14 0.63 -17.64
C VAL A 123 2.07 -0.82 -17.20
N GLY A 124 1.76 -1.06 -15.94
CA GLY A 124 1.70 -2.40 -15.34
C GLY A 124 2.18 -2.41 -13.87
N PRO A 125 2.45 -3.59 -13.30
CA PRO A 125 2.48 -4.94 -13.89
C PRO A 125 1.12 -5.46 -14.37
N ARG A 126 1.15 -6.34 -15.39
CA ARG A 126 -0.01 -7.05 -15.93
C ARG A 126 0.40 -8.49 -16.27
N ASN A 127 -0.50 -9.44 -16.01
CA ASN A 127 -0.28 -10.87 -16.32
C ASN A 127 1.12 -11.33 -15.91
N THR A 128 1.46 -11.09 -14.64
CA THR A 128 2.81 -11.26 -14.11
C THR A 128 3.03 -12.70 -13.69
N SER A 129 3.85 -13.43 -14.42
CA SER A 129 4.20 -14.80 -14.05
C SER A 129 5.08 -14.84 -12.79
N PRO A 130 4.76 -15.69 -11.80
CA PRO A 130 5.55 -15.80 -10.57
C PRO A 130 6.94 -16.40 -10.83
N PRO A 131 7.91 -16.19 -9.92
CA PRO A 131 9.27 -16.72 -10.09
C PRO A 131 9.32 -18.25 -9.91
N HIS A 132 8.49 -18.80 -9.06
CA HIS A 132 8.30 -20.23 -8.76
C HIS A 132 6.92 -20.45 -8.14
N ARG A 133 6.53 -21.73 -7.93
CA ARG A 133 5.19 -22.06 -7.42
C ARG A 133 5.08 -22.01 -5.90
N ALA A 134 6.10 -22.43 -5.17
CA ALA A 134 6.08 -22.40 -3.71
C ALA A 134 5.84 -20.95 -3.23
N ASN A 135 4.88 -20.75 -2.35
CA ASN A 135 4.37 -19.48 -1.83
C ASN A 135 3.64 -18.60 -2.86
N PHE A 136 3.97 -18.65 -4.16
CA PHE A 136 3.38 -17.76 -5.18
C PHE A 136 2.20 -18.36 -5.94
N GLY A 137 2.01 -19.69 -5.88
CA GLY A 137 0.99 -20.37 -6.69
C GLY A 137 1.39 -20.55 -8.15
N ALA A 138 0.42 -20.97 -8.98
CA ALA A 138 0.65 -21.36 -10.36
C ALA A 138 0.24 -20.31 -11.41
N SER A 139 -0.50 -19.29 -11.00
CA SER A 139 -1.11 -18.29 -11.89
C SER A 139 -0.43 -16.94 -11.73
N ALA A 140 -0.77 -16.00 -12.62
CA ALA A 140 -0.30 -14.62 -12.52
C ALA A 140 -0.59 -14.00 -11.14
N VAL A 141 0.33 -13.16 -10.66
CA VAL A 141 0.22 -12.41 -9.41
C VAL A 141 -0.03 -10.92 -9.69
N SER A 142 -0.53 -10.19 -8.69
CA SER A 142 -0.76 -8.74 -8.74
C SER A 142 -0.35 -8.05 -7.44
N GLY A 143 -1.23 -7.93 -6.45
CA GLY A 143 -0.99 -7.34 -5.13
C GLY A 143 -2.08 -7.74 -4.17
N ARG A 144 -1.99 -7.29 -2.91
CA ARG A 144 -2.87 -7.73 -1.81
C ARG A 144 -4.35 -7.38 -2.05
N VAL A 145 -5.22 -8.34 -1.75
CA VAL A 145 -6.69 -8.22 -1.79
C VAL A 145 -7.28 -8.52 -0.41
N ASN A 146 -7.83 -7.49 0.26
CA ASN A 146 -8.42 -7.61 1.59
C ASN A 146 -9.90 -8.01 1.57
N ALA A 147 -10.60 -7.76 0.48
CA ALA A 147 -12.03 -8.04 0.38
C ALA A 147 -12.40 -8.62 -0.98
N VAL A 148 -13.28 -9.60 -0.97
CA VAL A 148 -13.89 -10.18 -2.18
C VAL A 148 -15.39 -10.33 -1.97
N ALA A 149 -16.20 -10.06 -3.02
CA ALA A 149 -17.65 -10.22 -2.96
C ALA A 149 -18.22 -10.66 -4.31
N TYR A 150 -19.16 -11.63 -4.27
CA TYR A 150 -19.96 -12.00 -5.42
C TYR A 150 -21.19 -11.09 -5.54
N ASP A 151 -21.56 -10.74 -6.77
CA ASP A 151 -22.92 -10.29 -7.07
C ASP A 151 -23.92 -11.42 -6.76
N PRO A 152 -24.95 -11.15 -5.93
CA PRO A 152 -25.90 -12.20 -5.51
C PRO A 152 -26.77 -12.73 -6.65
N VAL A 153 -26.86 -11.98 -7.75
CA VAL A 153 -27.74 -12.28 -8.89
C VAL A 153 -26.93 -12.85 -10.08
N ASN A 154 -25.67 -12.41 -10.27
CA ASN A 154 -24.83 -12.81 -11.41
C ASN A 154 -23.46 -13.31 -10.94
N SER A 155 -23.24 -14.63 -10.99
CA SER A 155 -21.98 -15.25 -10.58
C SER A 155 -20.76 -14.91 -11.43
N ASN A 156 -20.89 -14.17 -12.54
CA ASN A 156 -19.75 -13.64 -13.32
C ASN A 156 -19.37 -12.20 -12.91
N VAL A 157 -20.13 -11.59 -12.02
CA VAL A 157 -19.85 -10.25 -11.50
C VAL A 157 -19.23 -10.37 -10.11
N TYR A 158 -18.02 -9.85 -9.94
CA TYR A 158 -17.31 -9.83 -8.66
C TYR A 158 -16.78 -8.43 -8.36
N TYR A 159 -16.57 -8.20 -7.09
CA TYR A 159 -15.89 -7.02 -6.59
C TYR A 159 -14.71 -7.45 -5.72
N ILE A 160 -13.61 -6.71 -5.83
CA ILE A 160 -12.49 -6.86 -4.90
C ILE A 160 -12.15 -5.51 -4.30
N GLY A 161 -11.61 -5.54 -3.07
CA GLY A 161 -11.07 -4.39 -2.37
C GLY A 161 -9.60 -4.61 -2.04
N ALA A 162 -8.75 -3.72 -2.51
CA ALA A 162 -7.32 -3.72 -2.21
C ALA A 162 -6.98 -2.69 -1.13
N PRO A 163 -6.01 -2.95 -0.23
CA PRO A 163 -5.71 -2.07 0.90
C PRO A 163 -5.16 -0.69 0.49
N GLN A 164 -4.53 -0.57 -0.67
CA GLN A 164 -4.05 0.71 -1.23
C GLN A 164 -4.41 0.84 -2.72
N GLY A 165 -5.24 -0.05 -3.25
CA GLY A 165 -5.58 -0.10 -4.67
C GLY A 165 -7.04 0.21 -4.99
N GLY A 166 -7.89 0.46 -3.98
CA GLY A 166 -9.30 0.76 -4.14
C GLY A 166 -10.19 -0.45 -4.46
N VAL A 167 -11.39 -0.15 -4.94
CA VAL A 167 -12.39 -1.15 -5.35
C VAL A 167 -12.31 -1.41 -6.85
N TRP A 168 -12.34 -2.68 -7.22
CA TRP A 168 -12.37 -3.13 -8.62
C TRP A 168 -13.56 -4.03 -8.88
N LYS A 169 -14.05 -3.99 -10.11
CA LYS A 169 -15.19 -4.78 -10.59
C LYS A 169 -14.82 -5.56 -11.84
N THR A 170 -15.27 -6.80 -11.91
CA THR A 170 -15.33 -7.59 -13.13
C THR A 170 -16.78 -7.91 -13.49
N THR A 171 -17.08 -8.05 -14.77
CA THR A 171 -18.40 -8.48 -15.29
C THR A 171 -18.30 -9.73 -16.18
N ASP A 172 -17.09 -10.26 -16.33
CA ASP A 172 -16.75 -11.38 -17.22
C ASP A 172 -16.05 -12.55 -16.49
N GLY A 173 -16.31 -12.68 -15.19
CA GLY A 173 -15.78 -13.78 -14.38
C GLY A 173 -14.29 -13.65 -14.06
N GLY A 174 -13.77 -12.42 -14.00
CA GLY A 174 -12.38 -12.10 -13.65
C GLY A 174 -11.41 -12.08 -14.83
N ALA A 175 -11.90 -12.13 -16.08
CA ALA A 175 -11.04 -11.99 -17.24
C ALA A 175 -10.53 -10.56 -17.39
N THR A 176 -11.39 -9.57 -17.12
CA THR A 176 -11.02 -8.15 -17.07
C THR A 176 -11.50 -7.46 -15.81
N TRP A 177 -10.75 -6.43 -15.36
CA TRP A 177 -11.04 -5.67 -14.16
C TRP A 177 -11.05 -4.18 -14.42
N THR A 178 -12.04 -3.47 -13.87
CA THR A 178 -12.21 -2.02 -13.95
C THR A 178 -12.10 -1.40 -12.56
N PRO A 179 -11.22 -0.41 -12.32
CA PRO A 179 -11.16 0.33 -11.07
C PRO A 179 -12.39 1.25 -10.94
N LEU A 180 -12.95 1.34 -9.74
CA LEU A 180 -14.14 2.14 -9.47
C LEU A 180 -13.87 3.39 -8.60
N THR A 181 -12.71 3.46 -7.93
CA THR A 181 -12.53 4.38 -6.79
C THR A 181 -11.24 5.20 -6.83
N ASP A 182 -10.62 5.34 -8.00
CA ASP A 182 -9.34 6.05 -8.19
C ASP A 182 -9.37 7.50 -7.68
N HIS A 183 -10.56 8.10 -7.64
CA HIS A 183 -10.83 9.46 -7.18
C HIS A 183 -11.08 9.58 -5.67
N TRP A 184 -11.22 8.49 -4.92
CA TRP A 184 -11.41 8.57 -3.47
C TRP A 184 -10.21 9.25 -2.80
N GLN A 185 -10.48 9.93 -1.69
CA GLN A 185 -9.42 10.60 -0.92
C GLN A 185 -8.35 9.61 -0.45
N PHE A 186 -8.78 8.42 -0.02
CA PHE A 186 -7.96 7.28 0.36
C PHE A 186 -8.49 6.01 -0.28
N LEU A 187 -7.59 5.14 -0.77
CA LEU A 187 -7.94 3.92 -1.49
C LEU A 187 -8.00 2.67 -0.60
N GLN A 188 -7.92 2.82 0.72
CA GLN A 188 -7.93 1.69 1.65
C GLN A 188 -9.31 1.04 1.72
N VAL A 189 -9.38 -0.26 1.43
CA VAL A 189 -10.59 -1.08 1.50
C VAL A 189 -10.36 -2.23 2.48
N ALA A 190 -11.26 -2.36 3.46
CA ALA A 190 -11.23 -3.45 4.44
C ALA A 190 -12.25 -4.55 4.13
N CYS A 191 -13.48 -4.19 3.76
CA CYS A 191 -14.56 -5.14 3.49
C CYS A 191 -15.53 -4.62 2.43
N ILE A 192 -16.28 -5.55 1.79
CA ILE A 192 -17.31 -5.23 0.79
C ILE A 192 -18.56 -6.07 1.08
N ALA A 193 -19.73 -5.43 1.15
CA ALA A 193 -21.02 -6.08 1.27
C ALA A 193 -21.95 -5.61 0.16
N ILE A 194 -22.66 -6.54 -0.50
CA ILE A 194 -23.62 -6.25 -1.57
C ILE A 194 -25.02 -6.52 -1.08
N HIS A 195 -25.95 -5.63 -1.39
CA HIS A 195 -27.34 -5.78 -1.04
C HIS A 195 -27.91 -7.09 -1.62
N PRO A 196 -28.56 -7.94 -0.82
CA PRO A 196 -28.86 -9.33 -1.17
C PRO A 196 -29.78 -9.51 -2.38
N THR A 197 -30.58 -8.51 -2.75
CA THR A 197 -31.56 -8.58 -3.86
C THR A 197 -31.42 -7.46 -4.89
N ASN A 198 -30.60 -6.44 -4.61
CA ASN A 198 -30.32 -5.35 -5.56
C ASN A 198 -28.81 -5.14 -5.69
N PRO A 199 -28.15 -5.77 -6.69
CA PRO A 199 -26.70 -5.73 -6.83
C PRO A 199 -26.13 -4.34 -7.18
N ASN A 200 -26.97 -3.36 -7.50
CA ASN A 200 -26.55 -1.97 -7.68
C ASN A 200 -26.23 -1.26 -6.35
N ILE A 201 -26.72 -1.79 -5.23
CA ILE A 201 -26.43 -1.23 -3.91
C ILE A 201 -25.25 -1.99 -3.31
N ILE A 202 -24.14 -1.27 -3.13
CA ILE A 202 -22.87 -1.81 -2.65
C ILE A 202 -22.41 -0.97 -1.46
N TYR A 203 -21.96 -1.64 -0.41
CA TYR A 203 -21.33 -1.02 0.75
C TYR A 203 -19.88 -1.46 0.84
N VAL A 204 -18.98 -0.51 1.10
CA VAL A 204 -17.56 -0.75 1.26
C VAL A 204 -17.11 -0.17 2.59
N GLY A 205 -16.58 -1.01 3.44
CA GLY A 205 -15.90 -0.59 4.66
C GLY A 205 -14.49 -0.14 4.34
N THR A 206 -14.16 1.11 4.70
CA THR A 206 -12.86 1.70 4.40
C THR A 206 -11.88 1.57 5.56
N GLY A 207 -10.59 1.63 5.25
CA GLY A 207 -9.46 1.40 6.13
C GLY A 207 -8.67 0.15 5.76
N ASP A 208 -7.52 -0.08 6.41
CA ASP A 208 -6.72 -1.29 6.24
C ASP A 208 -6.63 -2.03 7.58
N PHE A 209 -7.65 -2.84 7.88
CA PHE A 209 -7.79 -3.50 9.18
C PHE A 209 -6.66 -4.51 9.46
N GLN A 210 -6.21 -5.24 8.45
CA GLN A 210 -5.20 -6.28 8.59
C GLN A 210 -3.77 -5.77 8.35
N GLY A 211 -3.62 -4.68 7.60
CA GLY A 211 -2.32 -4.24 7.11
C GLY A 211 -1.59 -3.21 7.97
N TRP A 212 -2.23 -2.54 8.92
CA TRP A 212 -1.68 -1.59 9.89
C TRP A 212 -0.94 -0.37 9.30
N MET A 213 -0.75 -0.34 8.00
CA MET A 213 0.07 0.69 7.35
C MET A 213 -0.64 2.03 7.23
N ARG A 214 -1.97 2.04 7.18
CA ARG A 214 -2.77 3.28 7.06
C ARG A 214 -4.17 3.08 7.62
N PRO A 215 -4.41 3.47 8.85
CA PRO A 215 -5.70 3.29 9.51
C PRO A 215 -6.77 4.31 9.05
N PHE A 216 -6.62 4.93 7.87
CA PHE A 216 -7.57 5.94 7.42
C PHE A 216 -8.87 5.31 6.95
N SER A 217 -9.96 5.84 7.46
CA SER A 217 -11.30 5.45 7.05
C SER A 217 -12.11 6.67 6.65
N GLN A 218 -12.85 6.52 5.58
CA GLN A 218 -13.90 7.44 5.14
C GLN A 218 -15.28 6.93 5.59
N GLY A 219 -15.31 6.01 6.56
CA GLY A 219 -16.52 5.33 7.03
C GLY A 219 -16.96 4.21 6.08
N VAL A 220 -18.27 4.07 5.92
CA VAL A 220 -18.88 3.19 4.93
C VAL A 220 -19.13 3.98 3.65
N MET A 221 -18.61 3.51 2.53
CA MET A 221 -18.91 4.06 1.21
C MET A 221 -20.09 3.28 0.63
N ARG A 222 -21.16 3.98 0.22
CA ARG A 222 -22.33 3.37 -0.43
C ARG A 222 -22.40 3.80 -1.88
N SER A 223 -22.57 2.83 -2.78
CA SER A 223 -23.03 3.06 -4.15
C SER A 223 -24.48 2.57 -4.30
N THR A 224 -25.28 3.21 -5.16
CA THR A 224 -26.63 2.78 -5.54
C THR A 224 -26.79 2.52 -7.04
N ASP A 225 -25.67 2.62 -7.78
CA ASP A 225 -25.61 2.53 -9.25
C ASP A 225 -24.56 1.50 -9.76
N GLY A 226 -24.24 0.50 -8.92
CA GLY A 226 -23.31 -0.57 -9.28
C GLY A 226 -21.85 -0.15 -9.26
N GLY A 227 -21.51 0.89 -8.47
CA GLY A 227 -20.15 1.37 -8.25
C GLY A 227 -19.71 2.55 -9.11
N GLN A 228 -20.66 3.20 -9.85
CA GLN A 228 -20.32 4.37 -10.67
C GLN A 228 -20.14 5.63 -9.81
N THR A 229 -21.01 5.81 -8.82
CA THR A 229 -20.92 6.91 -7.85
C THR A 229 -20.95 6.40 -6.42
N TRP A 230 -20.39 7.17 -5.48
CA TRP A 230 -20.21 6.76 -4.09
C TRP A 230 -20.51 7.90 -3.12
N GLN A 231 -21.11 7.54 -2.00
CA GLN A 231 -21.40 8.41 -0.86
C GLN A 231 -20.72 7.88 0.40
N SER A 232 -20.00 8.74 1.14
CA SER A 232 -19.45 8.40 2.46
C SER A 232 -20.51 8.52 3.53
N LEU A 233 -20.64 7.50 4.37
CA LEU A 233 -21.60 7.39 5.45
C LEU A 233 -20.87 7.12 6.78
N GLY A 234 -21.21 7.86 7.82
CA GLY A 234 -20.79 7.59 9.19
C GLY A 234 -19.31 7.85 9.53
N ALA A 235 -18.51 8.45 8.65
CA ALA A 235 -17.08 8.65 8.89
C ALA A 235 -16.80 9.41 10.20
N ALA A 236 -17.49 10.54 10.42
CA ALA A 236 -17.33 11.33 11.64
C ALA A 236 -17.92 10.61 12.89
N GLN A 237 -19.05 9.89 12.73
CA GLN A 237 -19.66 9.11 13.81
C GLN A 237 -18.76 7.96 14.25
N PHE A 238 -18.05 7.33 13.30
CA PHE A 238 -17.09 6.26 13.57
C PHE A 238 -15.73 6.77 14.00
N ASN A 239 -15.56 8.08 14.14
CA ASN A 239 -14.30 8.71 14.52
C ASN A 239 -13.12 8.34 13.59
N ASN A 240 -13.39 8.18 12.30
CA ASN A 240 -12.47 7.71 11.26
C ASN A 240 -11.80 6.36 11.57
N LEU A 241 -12.42 5.53 12.41
CA LEU A 241 -11.97 4.17 12.66
C LEU A 241 -12.22 3.30 11.42
N CYS A 242 -11.32 2.34 11.19
CA CYS A 242 -11.50 1.34 10.14
C CYS A 242 -12.82 0.58 10.32
N VAL A 243 -13.59 0.45 9.25
CA VAL A 243 -14.79 -0.40 9.21
C VAL A 243 -14.34 -1.79 8.79
N SER A 244 -14.18 -2.67 9.78
CA SER A 244 -13.59 -4.00 9.59
C SER A 244 -14.53 -5.00 8.93
N ASP A 245 -15.86 -4.88 9.20
CA ASP A 245 -16.86 -5.74 8.56
C ASP A 245 -18.23 -5.08 8.51
N ILE A 246 -19.08 -5.53 7.53
CA ILE A 246 -20.43 -5.03 7.25
C ILE A 246 -21.38 -6.21 7.07
N LEU A 247 -22.44 -6.25 7.85
CA LEU A 247 -23.47 -7.27 7.81
C LEU A 247 -24.81 -6.63 7.40
N ILE A 248 -25.42 -7.08 6.29
CA ILE A 248 -26.72 -6.63 5.79
C ILE A 248 -27.77 -7.68 6.11
N ASP A 249 -28.88 -7.31 6.76
CA ASP A 249 -30.00 -8.24 7.03
C ASP A 249 -30.68 -8.63 5.71
N PRO A 250 -30.74 -9.92 5.34
CA PRO A 250 -31.30 -10.33 4.06
C PRO A 250 -32.84 -10.23 4.00
N GLU A 251 -33.53 -10.12 5.14
CA GLU A 251 -34.98 -9.98 5.21
C GLU A 251 -35.43 -8.51 5.26
N ASN A 252 -34.54 -7.62 5.76
CA ASN A 252 -34.71 -6.18 5.73
C ASN A 252 -33.40 -5.49 5.48
N PRO A 253 -32.98 -5.34 4.22
CA PRO A 253 -31.66 -4.79 3.86
C PRO A 253 -31.41 -3.33 4.28
N ASN A 254 -32.41 -2.62 4.80
CA ASN A 254 -32.19 -1.33 5.48
C ASN A 254 -31.53 -1.48 6.86
N ILE A 255 -31.58 -2.70 7.44
CA ILE A 255 -30.85 -3.00 8.68
C ILE A 255 -29.44 -3.43 8.33
N ILE A 256 -28.49 -2.61 8.74
CA ILE A 256 -27.05 -2.84 8.52
C ILE A 256 -26.35 -2.77 9.88
N THR A 257 -25.52 -3.76 10.15
CA THR A 257 -24.60 -3.75 11.30
C THR A 257 -23.18 -3.62 10.80
N VAL A 258 -22.41 -2.72 11.37
CA VAL A 258 -20.97 -2.59 11.10
C VAL A 258 -20.18 -2.69 12.40
N CYS A 259 -18.96 -3.18 12.28
CA CYS A 259 -17.99 -3.14 13.34
C CYS A 259 -16.79 -2.28 12.95
N THR A 260 -16.23 -1.58 13.96
CA THR A 260 -15.13 -0.65 13.77
C THR A 260 -14.00 -0.94 14.75
N GLY A 261 -12.79 -0.65 14.31
CA GLY A 261 -11.58 -0.71 15.14
C GLY A 261 -10.43 -0.07 14.39
N TRP A 262 -9.31 0.22 15.07
CA TRP A 262 -8.17 0.92 14.52
C TRP A 262 -8.48 2.29 13.90
N GLY A 263 -7.61 3.26 14.03
CA GLY A 263 -7.83 4.57 13.43
C GLY A 263 -6.63 5.53 13.59
N PRO A 264 -6.71 6.71 12.97
CA PRO A 264 -5.62 7.70 12.97
C PRO A 264 -5.43 8.41 14.31
N TYR A 265 -6.47 8.44 15.12
CA TYR A 265 -6.41 9.00 16.48
C TYR A 265 -6.10 7.87 17.43
N GLN A 266 -5.05 7.89 18.16
CA GLN A 266 -4.54 6.86 19.07
C GLN A 266 -5.55 6.19 20.04
N SER A 267 -6.84 6.52 19.94
CA SER A 267 -7.93 5.83 20.65
C SER A 267 -8.45 4.68 19.79
N ILE A 268 -8.31 3.49 20.24
CA ILE A 268 -8.58 2.22 19.60
C ILE A 268 -9.96 1.65 19.89
N ALA A 269 -10.74 2.35 20.62
CA ALA A 269 -12.05 1.90 21.04
C ALA A 269 -13.04 1.95 19.87
N GLY A 270 -13.05 0.89 19.06
CA GLY A 270 -14.12 0.63 18.10
C GLY A 270 -15.42 0.26 18.79
N SER A 271 -16.47 0.16 18.03
CA SER A 271 -17.82 -0.21 18.50
C SER A 271 -18.59 -1.00 17.45
N LEU A 272 -19.74 -1.52 17.88
CA LEU A 272 -20.77 -2.04 16.98
C LEU A 272 -21.78 -0.93 16.72
N TRP A 273 -22.10 -0.72 15.45
CA TRP A 273 -23.03 0.29 14.97
C TRP A 273 -24.15 -0.37 14.17
N ARG A 274 -25.33 0.18 14.24
CA ARG A 274 -26.50 -0.31 13.52
C ARG A 274 -27.22 0.83 12.83
N SER A 275 -27.58 0.60 11.57
CA SER A 275 -28.52 1.43 10.80
C SER A 275 -29.83 0.70 10.61
N THR A 276 -30.94 1.43 10.42
CA THR A 276 -32.26 0.92 10.03
C THR A 276 -32.80 1.58 8.78
N ASP A 277 -32.01 2.42 8.13
CA ASP A 277 -32.34 3.26 6.98
C ASP A 277 -31.35 3.14 5.83
N GLY A 278 -30.68 1.97 5.74
CA GLY A 278 -29.71 1.71 4.66
C GLY A 278 -28.38 2.43 4.83
N GLY A 279 -28.04 2.86 6.05
CA GLY A 279 -26.77 3.50 6.39
C GLY A 279 -26.82 5.02 6.44
N ASP A 280 -27.99 5.66 6.22
CA ASP A 280 -28.10 7.12 6.29
C ASP A 280 -27.89 7.63 7.73
N THR A 281 -28.35 6.87 8.73
CA THR A 281 -28.07 7.14 10.15
C THR A 281 -27.55 5.91 10.88
N TRP A 282 -26.71 6.16 11.89
CA TRP A 282 -26.05 5.11 12.66
C TRP A 282 -26.27 5.29 14.16
N THR A 283 -26.60 4.19 14.84
CA THR A 283 -26.72 4.14 16.30
C THR A 283 -25.68 3.17 16.85
N ARG A 284 -24.93 3.59 17.87
CA ARG A 284 -24.03 2.72 18.61
C ARG A 284 -24.85 1.72 19.42
N VAL A 285 -24.64 0.41 19.21
CA VAL A 285 -25.43 -0.67 19.84
C VAL A 285 -24.63 -1.53 20.81
N SER A 286 -23.37 -1.24 21.04
CA SER A 286 -22.54 -1.90 22.05
C SER A 286 -21.89 -0.88 22.97
N SER A 287 -22.00 -1.09 24.28
CA SER A 287 -21.25 -0.35 25.31
C SER A 287 -19.83 -0.89 25.48
N VAL A 288 -19.53 -2.07 24.92
CA VAL A 288 -18.22 -2.71 25.00
C VAL A 288 -17.32 -2.13 23.93
N SER A 289 -16.21 -1.57 24.36
CA SER A 289 -15.13 -1.15 23.50
C SER A 289 -14.18 -2.31 23.22
N ALA A 290 -13.87 -2.53 21.93
CA ALA A 290 -12.88 -3.51 21.47
C ALA A 290 -12.40 -3.12 20.06
N ILE A 291 -11.37 -3.76 19.56
CA ILE A 291 -11.04 -3.75 18.14
C ILE A 291 -11.91 -4.83 17.50
N TRP A 292 -13.09 -4.44 17.03
CA TRP A 292 -14.03 -5.39 16.43
C TRP A 292 -13.51 -5.83 15.07
N SER A 293 -13.48 -7.15 14.84
CA SER A 293 -12.77 -7.74 13.70
C SER A 293 -13.67 -8.48 12.72
N ASP A 294 -14.81 -9.00 13.20
CA ASP A 294 -15.60 -9.88 12.35
C ASP A 294 -17.07 -9.97 12.84
N LEU A 295 -17.98 -10.11 11.90
CA LEU A 295 -19.40 -10.29 12.11
C LEU A 295 -19.90 -11.55 11.39
N ALA A 296 -20.82 -12.27 11.99
CA ALA A 296 -21.51 -13.38 11.34
C ALA A 296 -23.00 -13.41 11.66
N MET A 297 -23.76 -14.01 10.75
CA MET A 297 -25.21 -14.14 10.89
C MET A 297 -25.62 -15.58 10.60
N SER A 298 -26.37 -16.21 11.52
CA SER A 298 -26.85 -17.57 11.37
C SER A 298 -27.93 -17.70 10.27
N ALA A 299 -28.15 -18.92 9.80
CA ALA A 299 -29.40 -19.25 9.13
C ALA A 299 -30.60 -18.89 10.02
N ARG A 300 -31.74 -18.63 9.42
CA ARG A 300 -33.00 -18.39 10.18
C ARG A 300 -33.46 -19.71 10.78
N ASN A 301 -33.78 -19.72 12.07
CA ASN A 301 -34.35 -20.87 12.73
C ASN A 301 -35.79 -21.06 12.24
N PRO A 302 -36.12 -22.20 11.60
CA PRO A 302 -37.44 -22.41 11.00
C PRO A 302 -38.60 -22.50 12.04
N THR A 303 -38.27 -22.87 13.29
CA THR A 303 -39.23 -23.05 14.36
C THR A 303 -39.49 -21.73 15.11
N THR A 304 -38.45 -21.00 15.47
CA THR A 304 -38.54 -19.78 16.28
C THR A 304 -38.59 -18.51 15.46
N GLY A 305 -38.21 -18.57 14.19
CA GLY A 305 -38.03 -17.41 13.34
C GLY A 305 -36.81 -16.56 13.67
N VAL A 306 -36.06 -16.91 14.72
CA VAL A 306 -34.89 -16.14 15.17
C VAL A 306 -33.69 -16.37 14.25
N ARG A 307 -32.93 -15.30 14.01
CA ARG A 307 -31.62 -15.29 13.39
C ARG A 307 -30.66 -14.69 14.39
N TYR A 308 -29.55 -15.38 14.68
CA TYR A 308 -28.53 -14.88 15.57
C TYR A 308 -27.48 -14.08 14.80
N TYR A 309 -27.03 -12.98 15.37
CA TYR A 309 -25.89 -12.19 14.93
C TYR A 309 -24.78 -12.37 15.95
N TYR A 310 -23.56 -12.51 15.46
CA TYR A 310 -22.36 -12.66 16.28
C TYR A 310 -21.35 -11.57 15.94
N ALA A 311 -20.63 -11.11 16.95
CA ALA A 311 -19.52 -10.18 16.77
C ALA A 311 -18.35 -10.63 17.63
N VAL A 312 -17.14 -10.60 17.06
CA VAL A 312 -15.91 -10.87 17.77
C VAL A 312 -14.98 -9.67 17.72
N GLY A 313 -14.24 -9.44 18.80
CA GLY A 313 -13.34 -8.30 18.96
C GLY A 313 -12.05 -8.70 19.65
N HIS A 314 -10.95 -8.15 19.16
CA HIS A 314 -9.62 -8.30 19.73
C HIS A 314 -9.50 -7.55 21.07
N GLY A 315 -8.59 -7.99 21.93
CA GLY A 315 -8.26 -7.31 23.18
C GLY A 315 -7.90 -8.25 24.30
N THR A 316 -7.78 -7.69 25.52
CA THR A 316 -7.46 -8.43 26.75
C THR A 316 -8.57 -8.19 27.78
N PRO A 317 -9.48 -9.15 27.95
CA PRO A 317 -9.70 -10.35 27.14
C PRO A 317 -10.37 -10.04 25.81
N GLY A 318 -10.30 -10.98 24.87
CA GLY A 318 -11.09 -10.95 23.64
C GLY A 318 -12.59 -10.93 23.91
N ARG A 319 -13.38 -10.55 22.93
CA ARG A 319 -14.84 -10.40 23.06
C ARG A 319 -15.58 -11.30 22.08
N LEU A 320 -16.67 -11.90 22.58
CA LEU A 320 -17.66 -12.60 21.75
C LEU A 320 -19.05 -12.17 22.21
N LEU A 321 -19.79 -11.54 21.31
CA LEU A 321 -21.15 -11.09 21.59
C LEU A 321 -22.15 -11.79 20.65
N ARG A 322 -23.41 -11.95 21.11
CA ARG A 322 -24.53 -12.44 20.32
C ARG A 322 -25.73 -11.52 20.45
N SER A 323 -26.43 -11.32 19.34
CA SER A 323 -27.74 -10.68 19.28
C SER A 323 -28.79 -11.64 18.73
N SER A 324 -30.05 -11.55 19.23
CA SER A 324 -31.22 -12.28 18.72
C SER A 324 -32.32 -11.36 18.17
N ASP A 325 -32.06 -10.05 18.12
CA ASP A 325 -32.98 -8.99 17.73
C ASP A 325 -32.42 -8.11 16.57
N ARG A 326 -31.74 -8.75 15.63
CA ARG A 326 -31.17 -8.10 14.44
C ARG A 326 -30.15 -7.01 14.79
N GLY A 327 -29.26 -7.27 15.76
CA GLY A 327 -28.20 -6.37 16.16
C GLY A 327 -28.61 -5.16 17.00
N GLN A 328 -29.88 -5.13 17.50
CA GLN A 328 -30.33 -4.03 18.34
C GLN A 328 -29.73 -4.09 19.75
N THR A 329 -29.70 -5.29 20.35
CA THR A 329 -29.06 -5.52 21.65
C THR A 329 -28.07 -6.69 21.55
N TRP A 330 -27.03 -6.63 22.39
CA TRP A 330 -25.94 -7.60 22.36
C TRP A 330 -25.65 -8.15 23.75
N THR A 331 -25.50 -9.47 23.83
CA THR A 331 -25.19 -10.20 25.06
C THR A 331 -23.83 -10.86 24.93
N ALA A 332 -22.98 -10.70 25.94
CA ALA A 332 -21.70 -11.38 25.99
C ALA A 332 -21.90 -12.89 26.20
N LEU A 333 -21.17 -13.69 25.45
CA LEU A 333 -21.10 -15.14 25.58
C LEU A 333 -19.81 -15.57 26.30
N ASN A 334 -19.86 -16.75 26.93
CA ASN A 334 -18.69 -17.40 27.47
C ASN A 334 -17.88 -18.00 26.29
N ALA A 335 -16.82 -17.32 25.92
CA ALA A 335 -15.97 -17.75 24.83
C ALA A 335 -14.96 -18.83 25.30
N PRO A 336 -14.64 -19.82 24.44
CA PRO A 336 -13.73 -20.91 24.78
C PRO A 336 -12.24 -20.56 24.66
N PHE A 337 -11.90 -19.39 24.14
CA PHE A 337 -10.52 -18.96 23.95
C PHE A 337 -9.86 -18.52 25.28
N SER A 338 -8.54 -18.47 25.29
CA SER A 338 -7.76 -18.04 26.46
C SER A 338 -8.10 -16.60 26.88
N VAL A 339 -7.97 -16.33 28.17
CA VAL A 339 -8.27 -14.98 28.73
C VAL A 339 -7.20 -13.93 28.45
N GLY A 340 -6.11 -14.32 27.78
CA GLY A 340 -5.03 -13.42 27.38
C GLY A 340 -5.42 -12.45 26.26
N ASN A 341 -4.42 -11.76 25.72
CA ASN A 341 -4.61 -10.87 24.58
C ASN A 341 -4.99 -11.70 23.33
N GLN A 342 -6.12 -11.39 22.73
CA GLN A 342 -6.62 -12.03 21.51
C GLN A 342 -6.50 -11.05 20.35
N SER A 343 -5.76 -11.41 19.31
CA SER A 343 -5.49 -10.57 18.14
C SER A 343 -5.99 -11.10 16.80
N SER A 344 -6.62 -12.29 16.79
CA SER A 344 -6.94 -12.99 15.54
C SER A 344 -8.25 -13.78 15.64
N LEU A 345 -9.27 -13.15 16.22
CA LEU A 345 -10.58 -13.78 16.37
C LEU A 345 -11.39 -13.69 15.07
N ARG A 346 -12.01 -14.81 14.67
CA ARG A 346 -12.99 -14.89 13.57
C ARG A 346 -14.19 -15.72 13.99
N VAL A 347 -15.36 -15.36 13.46
CA VAL A 347 -16.63 -16.07 13.73
C VAL A 347 -17.34 -16.37 12.40
N ALA A 348 -17.85 -17.59 12.25
CA ALA A 348 -18.67 -17.97 11.10
C ALA A 348 -19.80 -18.89 11.53
N THR A 349 -20.87 -18.97 10.73
CA THR A 349 -22.07 -19.74 11.05
C THR A 349 -22.37 -20.78 9.97
N SER A 350 -22.97 -21.91 10.37
CA SER A 350 -23.45 -22.90 9.43
C SER A 350 -24.58 -22.34 8.57
N PRO A 351 -24.53 -22.53 7.23
CA PRO A 351 -25.64 -22.14 6.36
C PRO A 351 -26.89 -22.99 6.55
N ASN A 352 -26.74 -24.23 7.09
CA ASN A 352 -27.82 -25.22 7.20
C ASN A 352 -28.33 -25.43 8.63
N ASN A 353 -27.56 -25.02 9.65
CA ASN A 353 -27.93 -25.19 11.05
C ASN A 353 -27.92 -23.84 11.79
N PRO A 354 -29.09 -23.25 12.12
CA PRO A 354 -29.18 -21.95 12.74
C PRO A 354 -28.56 -21.85 14.14
N ASN A 355 -28.31 -22.97 14.80
CA ASN A 355 -27.69 -23.01 16.13
C ASN A 355 -26.19 -23.35 16.07
N ARG A 356 -25.64 -23.59 14.89
CA ARG A 356 -24.24 -23.97 14.77
C ARG A 356 -23.40 -22.76 14.40
N VAL A 357 -22.44 -22.46 15.25
CA VAL A 357 -21.48 -21.37 15.08
C VAL A 357 -20.05 -21.87 15.32
N TYR A 358 -19.12 -21.33 14.57
CA TYR A 358 -17.71 -21.63 14.64
C TYR A 358 -16.94 -20.39 15.10
N LEU A 359 -15.92 -20.61 15.89
CA LEU A 359 -15.03 -19.58 16.41
C LEU A 359 -13.57 -19.98 16.18
N MET A 360 -12.75 -19.09 15.64
CA MET A 360 -11.32 -19.29 15.47
C MET A 360 -10.54 -18.28 16.33
N SER A 361 -9.50 -18.74 17.00
CA SER A 361 -8.47 -17.90 17.61
C SER A 361 -7.10 -18.28 17.03
N GLY A 362 -6.45 -17.31 16.40
CA GLY A 362 -5.08 -17.48 15.92
C GLY A 362 -4.08 -17.63 17.07
N VAL A 363 -4.31 -16.93 18.18
CA VAL A 363 -3.46 -17.00 19.38
C VAL A 363 -3.45 -18.40 19.99
N ASP A 364 -4.63 -19.03 20.08
CA ASP A 364 -4.76 -20.38 20.64
C ASP A 364 -4.49 -21.47 19.57
N SER A 365 -4.29 -21.09 18.29
CA SER A 365 -4.18 -22.01 17.15
C SER A 365 -5.32 -23.04 17.09
N GLN A 366 -6.55 -22.57 17.33
CA GLN A 366 -7.69 -23.43 17.59
C GLN A 366 -8.95 -22.95 16.88
N VAL A 367 -9.79 -23.90 16.52
CA VAL A 367 -11.17 -23.71 16.07
C VAL A 367 -12.10 -24.43 17.03
N TRP A 368 -13.20 -23.80 17.39
CA TRP A 368 -14.27 -24.40 18.18
C TRP A 368 -15.57 -24.39 17.40
N VAL A 369 -16.42 -25.37 17.70
CA VAL A 369 -17.80 -25.45 17.22
C VAL A 369 -18.77 -25.44 18.41
N SER A 370 -19.82 -24.67 18.28
CA SER A 370 -21.01 -24.73 19.15
C SER A 370 -22.20 -25.21 18.34
N ASN A 371 -23.05 -26.07 18.93
CA ASN A 371 -24.28 -26.53 18.32
C ASN A 371 -25.54 -25.97 19.04
N ASP A 372 -25.35 -25.07 19.98
CA ASP A 372 -26.38 -24.47 20.85
C ASP A 372 -26.30 -22.93 20.84
N ALA A 373 -25.98 -22.38 19.67
CA ALA A 373 -25.89 -20.95 19.41
C ALA A 373 -24.86 -20.21 20.29
N GLY A 374 -23.74 -20.87 20.62
CA GLY A 374 -22.60 -20.28 21.33
C GLY A 374 -22.67 -20.39 22.85
N VAL A 375 -23.53 -21.25 23.39
CA VAL A 375 -23.62 -21.50 24.83
C VAL A 375 -22.54 -22.45 25.30
N THR A 376 -22.35 -23.56 24.58
CA THR A 376 -21.25 -24.51 24.83
C THR A 376 -20.38 -24.72 23.59
N TRP A 377 -19.11 -25.12 23.81
CA TRP A 377 -18.12 -25.20 22.75
C TRP A 377 -17.33 -26.50 22.81
N THR A 378 -17.05 -27.04 21.64
CA THR A 378 -16.20 -28.22 21.45
C THR A 378 -15.01 -27.84 20.57
N ALA A 379 -13.79 -28.16 21.00
CA ALA A 379 -12.58 -27.93 20.23
C ALA A 379 -12.48 -28.87 19.02
N MET A 380 -12.10 -28.34 17.86
CA MET A 380 -11.93 -29.11 16.61
C MET A 380 -10.48 -29.50 16.35
N ASN A 381 -9.52 -28.96 17.09
CA ASN A 381 -8.09 -29.27 17.08
C ASN A 381 -7.52 -29.38 15.65
N PRO A 382 -7.34 -28.29 14.91
CA PRO A 382 -6.67 -28.32 13.62
C PRO A 382 -5.28 -28.93 13.76
N ARG A 383 -5.01 -30.01 13.02
CA ARG A 383 -3.73 -30.75 13.04
C ARG A 383 -2.92 -30.54 11.77
N VAL A 384 -3.18 -29.47 11.08
CA VAL A 384 -2.47 -29.05 9.87
C VAL A 384 -1.73 -27.75 10.17
N ASP A 385 -0.53 -27.65 9.67
CA ASP A 385 0.18 -26.38 9.71
C ASP A 385 -0.40 -25.45 8.63
N GLY A 386 -1.29 -24.57 9.06
CA GLY A 386 -1.92 -23.56 8.20
C GLY A 386 -1.30 -22.18 8.35
N GLY A 387 -0.29 -22.00 9.23
CA GLY A 387 0.31 -20.70 9.50
C GLY A 387 -0.43 -19.87 10.54
N PHE A 388 -1.04 -20.47 11.56
CA PHE A 388 -1.69 -19.78 12.67
C PHE A 388 -0.78 -18.75 13.37
N TYR A 389 0.53 -18.95 13.31
CA TYR A 389 1.53 -18.03 13.88
C TYR A 389 1.49 -16.61 13.26
N GLN A 390 0.93 -16.47 12.06
CA GLN A 390 0.77 -15.20 11.34
C GLN A 390 -0.70 -14.73 11.30
N ALA A 391 -1.63 -15.40 11.97
CA ALA A 391 -3.06 -15.10 11.91
C ALA A 391 -3.43 -13.66 12.39
N TRP A 392 -2.52 -12.96 13.05
CA TRP A 392 -2.65 -11.54 13.35
C TRP A 392 -2.63 -10.66 12.09
N TYR A 393 -2.10 -11.15 10.96
CA TYR A 393 -2.01 -10.48 9.68
C TYR A 393 -3.01 -11.07 8.67
N ASP A 394 -3.02 -12.39 8.52
CA ASP A 394 -3.81 -13.14 7.56
C ASP A 394 -4.77 -14.11 8.28
N ALA A 395 -5.98 -13.74 8.50
CA ALA A 395 -6.97 -14.63 9.10
C ALA A 395 -8.36 -14.36 8.56
N THR A 396 -9.00 -15.39 8.03
CA THR A 396 -10.41 -15.38 7.63
C THR A 396 -11.00 -16.78 7.77
N MET A 397 -12.31 -16.87 8.03
CA MET A 397 -13.02 -18.14 8.18
C MET A 397 -14.38 -18.08 7.50
N HIS A 398 -14.67 -19.05 6.63
CA HIS A 398 -15.95 -19.17 5.95
C HIS A 398 -16.47 -20.59 5.98
N ILE A 399 -17.80 -20.73 5.99
CA ILE A 399 -18.48 -22.03 6.03
C ILE A 399 -19.35 -22.16 4.79
N SER A 400 -19.16 -23.24 4.05
CA SER A 400 -20.01 -23.70 2.96
C SER A 400 -20.67 -25.03 3.32
N HIS A 401 -21.25 -25.72 2.33
CA HIS A 401 -21.78 -27.08 2.50
C HIS A 401 -21.46 -27.97 1.28
N ASP A 402 -21.47 -29.28 1.52
CA ASP A 402 -21.09 -30.30 0.52
C ASP A 402 -22.24 -30.75 -0.40
N GLY A 403 -23.39 -30.06 -0.37
CA GLY A 403 -24.61 -30.47 -1.08
C GLY A 403 -25.44 -31.54 -0.36
N ALA A 404 -24.84 -32.34 0.53
CA ALA A 404 -25.54 -33.29 1.41
C ALA A 404 -25.97 -32.66 2.75
N GLY A 405 -25.71 -31.37 2.94
CA GLY A 405 -26.07 -30.60 4.14
C GLY A 405 -24.99 -30.58 5.23
N ASN A 406 -23.81 -31.21 5.00
CA ASN A 406 -22.70 -31.12 5.93
C ASN A 406 -21.93 -29.81 5.72
N ASP A 407 -21.45 -29.24 6.81
CA ASP A 407 -20.63 -28.05 6.76
C ASP A 407 -19.23 -28.36 6.17
N VAL A 408 -18.73 -27.44 5.37
CA VAL A 408 -17.37 -27.41 4.83
C VAL A 408 -16.71 -26.12 5.31
N LEU A 409 -15.70 -26.22 6.17
CA LEU A 409 -14.98 -25.08 6.72
C LEU A 409 -13.79 -24.75 5.86
N TYR A 410 -13.56 -23.44 5.65
CA TYR A 410 -12.37 -22.89 5.04
C TYR A 410 -11.72 -21.91 6.01
N LEU A 411 -10.42 -22.10 6.27
CA LEU A 411 -9.59 -21.16 7.01
C LEU A 411 -8.57 -20.58 6.03
N GLY A 412 -8.58 -19.27 5.85
CA GLY A 412 -7.53 -18.51 5.19
C GLY A 412 -6.54 -18.07 6.25
N LEU A 413 -5.31 -18.46 6.10
CA LEU A 413 -4.14 -18.17 6.92
C LEU A 413 -2.97 -17.97 5.95
N VAL A 414 -1.72 -18.23 6.35
CA VAL A 414 -0.61 -18.36 5.39
C VAL A 414 -0.97 -19.37 4.29
N ASP A 415 -1.60 -20.49 4.68
CA ASP A 415 -2.14 -21.46 3.73
C ASP A 415 -3.68 -21.51 3.77
N LEU A 416 -4.28 -22.04 2.73
CA LEU A 416 -5.70 -22.35 2.69
C LEU A 416 -5.95 -23.73 3.28
N VAL A 417 -6.66 -23.78 4.39
CA VAL A 417 -6.98 -25.00 5.12
C VAL A 417 -8.47 -25.30 4.99
N GLN A 418 -8.81 -26.57 4.79
CA GLN A 418 -10.20 -27.05 4.72
C GLN A 418 -10.45 -28.14 5.77
N TRP A 419 -11.66 -28.12 6.34
CA TRP A 419 -12.20 -29.23 7.09
C TRP A 419 -13.53 -29.73 6.50
N THR A 420 -13.68 -31.03 6.42
CA THR A 420 -14.93 -31.70 6.05
C THR A 420 -15.10 -32.96 6.90
N PRO A 421 -16.35 -33.46 7.12
CA PRO A 421 -16.58 -34.70 7.86
C PRO A 421 -15.87 -35.91 7.24
N ASN A 422 -15.73 -35.89 5.91
CA ASN A 422 -15.16 -37.04 5.17
C ASN A 422 -13.63 -37.08 5.18
N TYR A 423 -12.97 -35.91 5.19
CA TYR A 423 -11.51 -35.82 5.03
C TYR A 423 -10.81 -35.27 6.27
N GLY A 424 -11.54 -34.70 7.25
CA GLY A 424 -10.97 -33.99 8.37
C GLY A 424 -10.24 -32.71 7.92
N TRP A 425 -9.27 -32.28 8.70
CA TRP A 425 -8.43 -31.11 8.40
C TRP A 425 -7.39 -31.43 7.33
N ARG A 426 -7.24 -30.54 6.34
CA ARG A 426 -6.22 -30.66 5.29
C ARG A 426 -5.80 -29.32 4.73
N SER A 427 -4.53 -29.18 4.37
CA SER A 427 -4.03 -28.10 3.53
C SER A 427 -4.51 -28.32 2.09
N ILE A 428 -5.20 -27.33 1.52
CA ILE A 428 -5.67 -27.37 0.13
C ILE A 428 -4.98 -26.33 -0.75
N GLY A 429 -4.42 -25.26 -0.18
CA GLY A 429 -3.61 -24.27 -0.87
C GLY A 429 -2.23 -24.79 -1.25
N ARG A 430 -1.69 -25.70 -0.43
CA ARG A 430 -0.37 -26.32 -0.59
C ARG A 430 0.78 -25.32 -0.60
N ALA A 431 0.64 -24.24 0.19
CA ALA A 431 1.47 -23.05 0.18
C ALA A 431 2.97 -23.33 0.21
N PHE A 432 3.39 -24.29 1.06
CA PHE A 432 4.82 -24.58 1.31
C PHE A 432 5.43 -25.61 0.34
N THR A 433 4.75 -25.90 -0.75
CA THR A 433 5.20 -26.92 -1.71
C THR A 433 5.28 -26.38 -3.13
N ASN A 434 6.08 -27.02 -3.98
CA ASN A 434 6.10 -26.74 -5.42
C ASN A 434 4.77 -27.10 -6.14
N GLN A 435 3.73 -27.46 -5.38
CA GLN A 435 2.39 -27.72 -5.87
C GLN A 435 1.39 -26.66 -5.40
N ALA A 436 1.84 -25.55 -4.84
CA ALA A 436 0.99 -24.43 -4.45
C ALA A 436 0.04 -24.04 -5.59
N ILE A 437 -1.26 -23.89 -5.28
CA ILE A 437 -2.29 -23.59 -6.26
C ILE A 437 -2.73 -22.13 -6.22
N ILE A 438 -2.48 -21.45 -5.12
CA ILE A 438 -2.72 -20.02 -4.90
C ILE A 438 -1.50 -19.41 -4.21
N HIS A 439 -1.45 -18.07 -4.17
CA HIS A 439 -0.47 -17.33 -3.35
C HIS A 439 -0.81 -17.49 -1.86
N VAL A 440 0.20 -17.35 -1.01
CA VAL A 440 0.05 -17.39 0.45
C VAL A 440 -0.62 -16.13 1.00
N ASP A 441 -0.84 -16.13 2.32
CA ASP A 441 -1.30 -14.99 3.12
C ASP A 441 -2.71 -14.53 2.72
N ILE A 442 -3.73 -15.29 3.19
CA ILE A 442 -5.12 -15.17 2.74
C ILE A 442 -5.90 -14.25 3.67
N HIS A 443 -6.43 -13.16 3.11
CA HIS A 443 -7.13 -12.11 3.86
C HIS A 443 -8.65 -12.19 3.77
N SER A 444 -9.17 -12.72 2.67
CA SER A 444 -10.62 -12.73 2.44
C SER A 444 -11.08 -13.90 1.60
N MET A 445 -12.32 -14.31 1.83
CA MET A 445 -13.01 -15.33 1.05
C MET A 445 -14.48 -14.94 0.85
N ALA A 446 -15.09 -15.39 -0.24
CA ALA A 446 -16.53 -15.32 -0.45
C ALA A 446 -17.02 -16.59 -1.13
N ILE A 447 -18.05 -17.21 -0.56
CA ILE A 447 -18.71 -18.38 -1.17
C ILE A 447 -19.65 -17.90 -2.29
N ASN A 448 -19.61 -18.57 -3.44
CA ASN A 448 -20.55 -18.28 -4.52
C ASN A 448 -21.99 -18.59 -4.05
N PRO A 449 -22.91 -17.60 -4.03
CA PRO A 449 -24.27 -17.80 -3.50
C PRO A 449 -25.10 -18.78 -4.34
N ARG A 450 -24.67 -19.11 -5.54
CA ARG A 450 -25.32 -20.05 -6.45
C ARG A 450 -24.62 -21.41 -6.58
N ASN A 451 -23.37 -21.50 -6.10
CA ASN A 451 -22.58 -22.73 -6.13
C ASN A 451 -21.74 -22.82 -4.86
N PRO A 452 -22.19 -23.56 -3.84
CA PRO A 452 -21.48 -23.66 -2.56
C PRO A 452 -20.09 -24.32 -2.66
N ASN A 453 -19.79 -24.94 -3.80
CA ASN A 453 -18.49 -25.54 -4.08
C ASN A 453 -17.50 -24.60 -4.79
N GLU A 454 -17.86 -23.34 -4.97
CA GLU A 454 -17.01 -22.33 -5.58
C GLU A 454 -16.83 -21.15 -4.62
N LEU A 455 -15.61 -20.66 -4.53
CA LEU A 455 -15.30 -19.49 -3.71
C LEU A 455 -14.25 -18.61 -4.39
N LEU A 456 -14.32 -17.30 -4.11
CA LEU A 456 -13.25 -16.36 -4.36
C LEU A 456 -12.36 -16.28 -3.14
N ILE A 457 -11.07 -16.07 -3.38
CA ILE A 457 -10.03 -15.94 -2.36
C ILE A 457 -9.20 -14.71 -2.69
N GLY A 458 -9.09 -13.78 -1.75
CA GLY A 458 -8.17 -12.65 -1.78
C GLY A 458 -6.96 -12.92 -0.90
N CYS A 459 -5.76 -12.72 -1.44
CA CYS A 459 -4.48 -12.94 -0.77
C CYS A 459 -3.44 -11.90 -1.21
N ASP A 460 -2.19 -12.01 -0.74
CA ASP A 460 -1.13 -11.06 -1.10
C ASP A 460 -0.72 -11.10 -2.58
N GLY A 461 -1.00 -12.19 -3.28
CA GLY A 461 -0.79 -12.31 -4.73
C GLY A 461 -1.97 -11.92 -5.60
N GLY A 462 -3.10 -11.50 -5.01
CA GLY A 462 -4.29 -11.09 -5.77
C GLY A 462 -5.53 -11.92 -5.46
N VAL A 463 -6.32 -12.19 -6.49
CA VAL A 463 -7.60 -12.90 -6.40
C VAL A 463 -7.61 -14.20 -7.19
N TYR A 464 -8.17 -15.24 -6.57
CA TYR A 464 -8.29 -16.57 -7.15
C TYR A 464 -9.71 -17.08 -7.01
N ARG A 465 -10.18 -17.85 -8.00
CA ARG A 465 -11.41 -18.62 -7.93
C ARG A 465 -11.04 -20.08 -7.68
N LEU A 466 -11.59 -20.66 -6.62
CA LEU A 466 -11.39 -22.05 -6.22
C LEU A 466 -12.66 -22.85 -6.42
N THR A 467 -12.54 -24.08 -6.97
CA THR A 467 -13.65 -25.04 -7.08
C THR A 467 -13.30 -26.30 -6.30
N TYR A 468 -14.25 -26.74 -5.49
CA TYR A 468 -14.18 -27.96 -4.70
C TYR A 468 -15.13 -29.03 -5.23
N THR A 469 -14.68 -30.26 -5.35
CA THR A 469 -15.50 -31.43 -5.76
C THR A 469 -15.68 -32.36 -4.57
N PRO A 470 -16.84 -32.35 -3.87
CA PRO A 470 -17.02 -33.08 -2.61
C PRO A 470 -16.78 -34.60 -2.71
N ASN A 471 -17.22 -35.24 -3.80
CA ASN A 471 -17.15 -36.68 -3.98
C ASN A 471 -15.70 -37.19 -4.15
N THR A 472 -14.81 -36.38 -4.68
CA THR A 472 -13.41 -36.78 -4.93
C THR A 472 -12.44 -36.06 -4.00
N GLY A 473 -12.89 -35.02 -3.29
CA GLY A 473 -12.04 -34.14 -2.51
C GLY A 473 -11.13 -33.25 -3.37
N ALA A 474 -11.30 -33.22 -4.69
CA ALA A 474 -10.44 -32.47 -5.60
C ALA A 474 -10.69 -30.97 -5.44
N VAL A 475 -9.59 -30.21 -5.50
CA VAL A 475 -9.59 -28.74 -5.44
C VAL A 475 -8.81 -28.20 -6.62
N ASN A 476 -9.42 -27.28 -7.37
CA ASN A 476 -8.78 -26.59 -8.48
C ASN A 476 -8.84 -25.08 -8.24
N SER A 477 -7.83 -24.34 -8.70
CA SER A 477 -7.80 -22.88 -8.65
C SER A 477 -7.61 -22.27 -10.04
N THR A 478 -8.15 -21.09 -10.21
CA THR A 478 -7.96 -20.23 -11.37
C THR A 478 -7.56 -18.84 -10.87
N GLY A 479 -6.37 -18.34 -11.25
CA GLY A 479 -5.97 -16.97 -10.96
C GLY A 479 -6.70 -15.98 -11.86
N LEU A 480 -7.15 -14.87 -11.28
CA LEU A 480 -7.94 -13.85 -11.96
C LEU A 480 -7.18 -12.51 -12.08
N ASN A 481 -5.85 -12.55 -12.05
CA ASN A 481 -4.98 -11.39 -11.85
C ASN A 481 -4.44 -10.75 -13.15
N ALA A 482 -4.78 -11.29 -14.32
CA ALA A 482 -4.13 -10.91 -15.58
C ALA A 482 -4.22 -9.42 -15.91
N THR A 483 -5.33 -8.77 -15.57
CA THR A 483 -5.57 -7.34 -15.86
C THR A 483 -5.73 -6.49 -14.59
N LEU A 484 -5.51 -7.09 -13.40
CA LEU A 484 -5.66 -6.42 -12.12
C LEU A 484 -4.39 -5.62 -11.79
N GLY A 485 -4.51 -4.30 -11.67
CA GLY A 485 -3.39 -3.37 -11.49
C GLY A 485 -3.29 -2.84 -10.05
N ILE A 486 -2.98 -3.70 -9.07
CA ILE A 486 -2.92 -3.35 -7.63
C ILE A 486 -1.56 -3.64 -6.99
N THR A 487 -0.51 -3.80 -7.77
CA THR A 487 0.82 -4.12 -7.26
C THR A 487 1.40 -2.99 -6.41
N GLN A 488 1.93 -3.34 -5.23
CA GLN A 488 2.52 -2.45 -4.25
C GLN A 488 4.04 -2.33 -4.53
N ILE A 489 4.45 -1.32 -5.32
CA ILE A 489 5.84 -1.13 -5.73
C ILE A 489 6.60 -0.30 -4.68
N TYR A 490 7.68 -0.84 -4.13
CA TYR A 490 8.61 -0.12 -3.26
C TYR A 490 9.52 0.81 -4.03
N TRP A 491 10.10 0.33 -5.14
CA TRP A 491 11.02 1.07 -5.99
C TRP A 491 10.94 0.58 -7.44
N ALA A 492 11.18 1.47 -8.42
CA ALA A 492 11.22 1.08 -9.83
C ALA A 492 12.48 1.60 -10.54
N ALA A 493 12.94 0.83 -11.53
CA ALA A 493 13.99 1.19 -12.45
C ALA A 493 13.47 1.14 -13.89
N PHE A 494 13.93 2.10 -14.68
CA PHE A 494 13.47 2.31 -16.05
C PHE A 494 14.65 2.16 -17.01
N HIS A 495 14.43 1.47 -18.13
CA HIS A 495 15.43 1.32 -19.15
C HIS A 495 15.77 2.68 -19.77
N PRO A 496 17.04 3.03 -19.98
CA PRO A 496 17.44 4.40 -20.35
C PRO A 496 16.90 4.89 -21.69
N THR A 497 16.52 3.99 -22.61
CA THR A 497 16.11 4.34 -24.00
C THR A 497 14.85 3.63 -24.46
N ASP A 498 14.19 2.79 -23.64
CA ASP A 498 12.99 2.04 -24.01
C ASP A 498 11.94 2.12 -22.89
N ALA A 499 10.89 2.91 -23.08
CA ALA A 499 9.83 3.12 -22.12
C ALA A 499 8.96 1.87 -21.83
N ASN A 500 9.14 0.78 -22.56
CA ASN A 500 8.43 -0.48 -22.36
C ASN A 500 9.28 -1.54 -21.64
N ARG A 501 10.52 -1.19 -21.28
CA ARG A 501 11.42 -2.05 -20.49
C ARG A 501 11.65 -1.44 -19.11
N LEU A 502 11.17 -2.10 -18.07
CA LEU A 502 11.21 -1.58 -16.72
C LEU A 502 11.09 -2.71 -15.70
N MET A 503 11.52 -2.44 -14.49
CA MET A 503 11.43 -3.36 -13.34
C MET A 503 10.90 -2.60 -12.13
N GLY A 504 10.19 -3.30 -11.24
CA GLY A 504 9.81 -2.76 -9.95
C GLY A 504 9.91 -3.81 -8.86
N GLY A 505 10.54 -3.48 -7.73
CA GLY A 505 10.49 -4.31 -6.54
C GLY A 505 9.13 -4.17 -5.87
N ALA A 506 8.43 -5.28 -5.62
CA ALA A 506 7.08 -5.30 -5.11
C ALA A 506 6.98 -6.04 -3.77
N GLN A 507 6.15 -5.54 -2.87
CA GLN A 507 5.82 -6.26 -1.65
C GLN A 507 5.20 -7.61 -1.99
N ASP A 508 5.66 -8.68 -1.33
CA ASP A 508 5.21 -10.06 -1.42
C ASP A 508 5.19 -10.68 -2.84
N ASN A 509 5.48 -9.87 -3.87
CA ASN A 509 5.34 -10.23 -5.28
C ASN A 509 6.65 -10.08 -6.07
N ALA A 510 7.79 -10.30 -5.41
CA ALA A 510 9.11 -10.36 -6.03
C ALA A 510 9.50 -9.07 -6.79
N THR A 511 10.25 -9.19 -7.88
CA THR A 511 10.61 -8.08 -8.78
C THR A 511 9.97 -8.28 -10.15
N PRO A 512 8.74 -7.81 -10.38
CA PRO A 512 8.10 -7.83 -11.70
C PRO A 512 8.86 -6.98 -12.72
N ARG A 513 9.00 -7.51 -13.93
CA ARG A 513 9.70 -6.89 -15.04
C ARG A 513 8.92 -7.01 -16.34
N ALA A 514 8.85 -5.92 -17.09
CA ALA A 514 8.49 -5.90 -18.51
C ALA A 514 9.75 -5.86 -19.38
N ASN A 515 9.80 -6.67 -20.39
CA ASN A 515 10.89 -6.73 -21.36
C ASN A 515 10.40 -6.37 -22.78
N GLY A 516 9.80 -5.19 -22.91
CA GLY A 516 9.25 -4.67 -24.18
C GLY A 516 7.77 -4.97 -24.40
N ASN A 517 7.20 -5.97 -23.72
CA ASN A 517 5.77 -6.27 -23.77
C ASN A 517 5.09 -5.92 -22.43
N LEU A 518 4.30 -4.85 -22.42
CA LEU A 518 3.62 -4.36 -21.24
C LEU A 518 2.40 -5.23 -20.82
N ASN A 519 1.96 -6.15 -21.65
CA ASN A 519 0.85 -7.05 -21.34
C ASN A 519 1.29 -8.40 -20.76
N SER A 520 2.60 -8.62 -20.60
CA SER A 520 3.15 -9.85 -20.06
C SER A 520 4.42 -9.56 -19.28
N TRP A 521 4.36 -9.68 -17.98
CA TRP A 521 5.45 -9.42 -17.05
C TRP A 521 5.96 -10.73 -16.44
N GLN A 522 7.16 -10.68 -15.92
CA GLN A 522 7.81 -11.82 -15.26
C GLN A 522 8.45 -11.36 -13.95
N CYS A 523 8.23 -12.09 -12.87
CA CYS A 523 8.98 -11.90 -11.63
C CYS A 523 10.38 -12.49 -11.75
N LEU A 524 11.40 -11.75 -11.30
CA LEU A 524 12.81 -12.09 -11.45
C LEU A 524 13.40 -12.80 -10.21
N VAL A 525 13.08 -12.29 -9.03
CA VAL A 525 13.66 -12.73 -7.74
C VAL A 525 12.50 -12.90 -6.76
N GLY A 526 12.54 -13.95 -5.94
CA GLY A 526 11.49 -14.21 -4.94
C GLY A 526 11.64 -13.35 -3.68
N GLY A 527 10.68 -13.45 -2.77
CA GLY A 527 10.54 -12.62 -1.57
C GLY A 527 9.95 -11.24 -1.88
N ASP A 528 10.14 -10.26 -0.97
CA ASP A 528 9.86 -8.86 -1.25
C ASP A 528 10.91 -8.32 -2.22
N GLY A 529 10.47 -7.87 -3.39
CA GLY A 529 11.34 -7.14 -4.30
C GLY A 529 11.66 -5.78 -3.71
N ALA A 530 12.94 -5.39 -3.74
CA ALA A 530 13.39 -4.10 -3.21
C ALA A 530 13.87 -3.18 -4.35
N TYR A 531 15.05 -2.62 -4.23
CA TYR A 531 15.62 -1.78 -5.27
C TYR A 531 16.03 -2.60 -6.49
N CYS A 532 15.90 -1.99 -7.66
CA CYS A 532 16.42 -2.53 -8.92
C CYS A 532 17.10 -1.41 -9.72
N ALA A 533 17.98 -1.77 -10.66
CA ALA A 533 18.70 -0.81 -11.48
C ALA A 533 19.10 -1.39 -12.84
N TYR A 534 19.17 -0.52 -13.86
CA TYR A 534 19.81 -0.78 -15.14
C TYR A 534 21.19 -0.11 -15.17
N ASN A 535 22.17 -0.79 -15.78
CA ASN A 535 23.41 -0.11 -16.13
C ASN A 535 23.11 0.87 -17.29
N PRO A 536 23.44 2.16 -17.14
CA PRO A 536 23.04 3.18 -18.11
C PRO A 536 23.68 3.03 -19.49
N ASN A 537 24.89 2.45 -19.57
CA ASN A 537 25.61 2.25 -20.83
C ASN A 537 25.36 0.87 -21.47
N ASN A 538 25.06 -0.13 -20.66
CA ASN A 538 24.72 -1.47 -21.14
C ASN A 538 23.49 -2.01 -20.37
N PRO A 539 22.28 -1.71 -20.84
CA PRO A 539 21.06 -2.11 -20.14
C PRO A 539 20.78 -3.62 -20.10
N ASN A 540 21.63 -4.46 -20.70
CA ASN A 540 21.58 -5.90 -20.47
C ASN A 540 22.20 -6.30 -19.13
N ILE A 541 23.01 -5.41 -18.52
CA ILE A 541 23.45 -5.54 -17.14
C ILE A 541 22.38 -4.91 -16.25
N GLN A 542 21.79 -5.73 -15.40
CA GLN A 542 20.70 -5.33 -14.54
C GLN A 542 20.90 -5.91 -13.15
N TYR A 543 20.34 -5.22 -12.16
CA TYR A 543 20.37 -5.61 -10.76
C TYR A 543 18.98 -5.61 -10.20
N ALA A 544 18.66 -6.62 -9.39
CA ALA A 544 17.45 -6.68 -8.57
C ALA A 544 17.83 -7.15 -7.17
N SER A 545 17.30 -6.49 -6.17
CA SER A 545 17.48 -6.91 -4.79
C SER A 545 16.15 -7.33 -4.15
N SER A 546 16.24 -8.16 -3.14
CA SER A 546 15.17 -8.41 -2.18
C SER A 546 15.54 -7.81 -0.83
N GLN A 547 14.73 -8.08 0.18
CA GLN A 547 14.91 -7.55 1.54
C GLN A 547 16.36 -7.74 2.05
N TYR A 548 16.80 -6.80 2.88
CA TYR A 548 18.14 -6.78 3.51
C TYR A 548 19.29 -6.86 2.50
N LEU A 549 19.14 -6.18 1.35
CA LEU A 549 20.21 -6.05 0.35
C LEU A 549 20.68 -7.38 -0.28
N SER A 550 19.79 -8.37 -0.40
CA SER A 550 20.08 -9.58 -1.16
C SER A 550 20.05 -9.29 -2.65
N ILE A 551 21.22 -9.28 -3.34
CA ILE A 551 21.35 -8.73 -4.69
C ILE A 551 21.60 -9.83 -5.72
N ARG A 552 20.80 -9.82 -6.80
CA ARG A 552 20.99 -10.61 -8.01
C ARG A 552 21.42 -9.70 -9.17
N ARG A 553 22.36 -10.16 -9.96
CA ARG A 553 22.91 -9.46 -11.13
C ARG A 553 22.80 -10.34 -12.37
N THR A 554 22.43 -9.73 -13.47
CA THR A 554 22.52 -10.36 -14.81
C THR A 554 23.40 -9.52 -15.72
N THR A 555 23.97 -10.16 -16.76
CA THR A 555 24.68 -9.49 -17.87
C THR A 555 24.05 -9.80 -19.21
N ASN A 556 22.97 -10.61 -19.24
CA ASN A 556 22.35 -11.13 -20.44
C ASN A 556 20.81 -11.05 -20.37
N ASN A 557 20.32 -9.95 -19.78
CA ASN A 557 18.90 -9.66 -19.72
C ASN A 557 18.07 -10.77 -19.03
N TRP A 558 18.60 -11.32 -17.91
CA TRP A 558 17.98 -12.36 -17.05
C TRP A 558 17.86 -13.75 -17.68
N SER A 559 18.60 -14.03 -18.77
CA SER A 559 18.76 -15.42 -19.22
C SER A 559 19.50 -16.26 -18.19
N THR A 560 20.46 -15.63 -17.50
CA THR A 560 21.12 -16.15 -16.28
C THR A 560 21.37 -15.00 -15.30
N PHE A 561 21.55 -15.34 -14.04
CA PHE A 561 21.90 -14.35 -13.01
C PHE A 561 22.92 -14.93 -12.01
N GLN A 562 23.58 -14.03 -11.31
CA GLN A 562 24.56 -14.32 -10.28
C GLN A 562 24.13 -13.66 -8.98
N ASP A 563 24.30 -14.33 -7.84
CA ASP A 563 24.25 -13.72 -6.53
C ASP A 563 25.53 -12.91 -6.31
N ILE A 564 25.36 -11.63 -6.05
CA ILE A 564 26.49 -10.73 -5.74
C ILE A 564 26.28 -10.03 -4.39
N THR A 565 25.44 -10.57 -3.52
CA THR A 565 25.18 -10.00 -2.20
C THR A 565 26.49 -9.72 -1.45
N PRO A 566 26.74 -8.47 -0.99
CA PRO A 566 27.96 -8.17 -0.26
C PRO A 566 27.97 -8.83 1.11
N ASN A 567 29.14 -9.20 1.58
CA ASN A 567 29.28 -9.59 2.99
C ASN A 567 29.35 -8.33 3.86
N TYR A 568 28.23 -7.91 4.39
CA TYR A 568 28.11 -6.72 5.25
C TYR A 568 28.20 -7.04 6.77
N GLY A 569 28.26 -8.33 7.15
CA GLY A 569 28.43 -8.76 8.55
C GLY A 569 27.34 -8.22 9.48
N SER A 570 27.73 -7.40 10.46
CA SER A 570 26.83 -6.78 11.45
C SER A 570 26.40 -5.35 11.10
N ASP A 571 26.59 -4.90 9.86
CA ASP A 571 26.13 -3.57 9.44
C ASP A 571 24.61 -3.45 9.53
N ARG A 572 24.13 -2.25 9.81
CA ARG A 572 22.70 -1.97 9.85
C ARG A 572 22.17 -1.80 8.45
N VAL A 573 21.29 -2.69 8.04
CA VAL A 573 20.67 -2.71 6.71
C VAL A 573 19.18 -2.39 6.83
N ALA A 574 18.65 -1.57 5.93
CA ALA A 574 17.22 -1.32 5.82
C ALA A 574 16.50 -2.57 5.29
N PHE A 575 15.23 -2.74 5.64
CA PHE A 575 14.41 -3.79 5.04
C PHE A 575 14.40 -3.63 3.51
N ILE A 576 14.08 -2.43 3.02
CA ILE A 576 14.24 -2.03 1.61
C ILE A 576 15.50 -1.14 1.53
N ALA A 577 16.65 -1.77 1.28
CA ALA A 577 17.94 -1.10 1.28
C ALA A 577 18.25 -0.45 -0.09
N PRO A 578 18.84 0.78 -0.12
CA PRO A 578 19.06 1.50 -1.36
C PRO A 578 20.14 0.87 -2.22
N LEU A 579 19.85 0.81 -3.54
CA LEU A 579 20.74 0.36 -4.59
C LEU A 579 20.57 1.23 -5.83
N THR A 580 21.65 1.67 -6.45
CA THR A 580 21.61 2.45 -7.69
C THR A 580 22.89 2.27 -8.51
N THR A 581 22.87 2.64 -9.79
CA THR A 581 24.07 2.76 -10.62
C THR A 581 24.55 4.21 -10.65
N HIS A 582 25.87 4.40 -10.71
CA HIS A 582 26.45 5.75 -10.80
C HIS A 582 26.34 6.28 -12.23
N PRO A 583 25.65 7.40 -12.49
CA PRO A 583 25.35 7.87 -13.84
C PRO A 583 26.62 8.26 -14.65
N ALA A 584 27.63 8.87 -14.00
CA ALA A 584 28.91 9.25 -14.65
C ALA A 584 29.96 8.13 -14.58
N GLN A 585 29.74 7.04 -13.83
CA GLN A 585 30.63 5.89 -13.73
C GLN A 585 29.84 4.59 -13.86
N PRO A 586 29.40 4.21 -15.07
CA PRO A 586 28.49 3.10 -15.33
C PRO A 586 28.96 1.73 -14.83
N ASN A 587 30.26 1.60 -14.59
CA ASN A 587 30.88 0.39 -14.03
C ASN A 587 30.66 0.27 -12.50
N TRP A 588 30.09 1.28 -11.85
CA TRP A 588 29.82 1.26 -10.43
C TRP A 588 28.32 1.07 -10.13
N MET A 589 28.01 0.01 -9.43
CA MET A 589 26.74 -0.13 -8.73
C MET A 589 26.98 0.16 -7.24
N LEU A 590 26.17 1.05 -6.69
CA LEU A 590 26.25 1.57 -5.33
C LEU A 590 25.17 0.90 -4.47
N ALA A 591 25.53 0.45 -3.27
CA ALA A 591 24.59 -0.17 -2.34
C ALA A 591 24.84 0.33 -0.91
N GLY A 592 23.76 0.46 -0.10
CA GLY A 592 23.81 1.09 1.21
C GLY A 592 23.39 0.18 2.37
N THR A 593 24.24 0.13 3.39
CA THR A 593 23.95 -0.30 4.76
C THR A 593 23.91 0.95 5.66
N ASN A 594 24.66 1.01 6.76
CA ASN A 594 25.12 2.25 7.36
C ASN A 594 26.46 2.72 6.77
N TYR A 595 27.02 1.97 5.83
CA TYR A 595 28.17 2.29 5.00
C TYR A 595 27.78 2.27 3.52
N LEU A 596 28.62 2.89 2.66
CA LEU A 596 28.54 2.71 1.22
C LEU A 596 29.37 1.49 0.78
N TYR A 597 28.81 0.71 -0.16
CA TYR A 597 29.44 -0.40 -0.86
C TYR A 597 29.44 -0.09 -2.36
N ILE A 598 30.54 -0.43 -3.06
CA ILE A 598 30.63 -0.25 -4.51
C ILE A 598 30.98 -1.59 -5.17
N TRP A 599 30.08 -2.09 -6.01
CA TRP A 599 30.38 -3.16 -6.95
C TRP A 599 31.01 -2.58 -8.20
N ASN A 600 32.15 -3.13 -8.63
CA ASN A 600 32.83 -2.70 -9.85
C ASN A 600 32.66 -3.77 -10.94
N GLU A 601 31.91 -3.45 -11.99
CA GLU A 601 31.66 -4.34 -13.13
C GLU A 601 32.95 -4.80 -13.85
N SER A 602 33.97 -3.97 -13.90
CA SER A 602 35.23 -4.29 -14.59
C SER A 602 36.04 -5.35 -13.86
N THR A 603 35.93 -5.41 -12.53
CA THR A 603 36.68 -6.35 -11.69
C THR A 603 35.87 -7.50 -11.18
N GLY A 604 34.50 -7.37 -11.20
CA GLY A 604 33.58 -8.33 -10.61
C GLY A 604 33.75 -8.44 -9.09
N ALA A 605 34.05 -7.34 -8.40
CA ALA A 605 34.36 -7.34 -6.97
C ALA A 605 33.75 -6.13 -6.25
N TRP A 606 33.47 -6.32 -4.96
CA TRP A 606 33.05 -5.27 -4.05
C TRP A 606 34.22 -4.49 -3.45
N THR A 607 34.07 -3.17 -3.35
CA THR A 607 34.77 -2.34 -2.37
C THR A 607 33.81 -2.15 -1.19
N ASN A 608 34.10 -2.81 -0.08
CA ASN A 608 33.27 -2.81 1.11
C ASN A 608 33.53 -1.58 1.98
N ARG A 609 32.51 -1.02 2.62
CA ARG A 609 32.63 0.09 3.58
C ARG A 609 33.51 1.21 3.08
N VAL A 610 33.18 1.77 1.91
CA VAL A 610 33.98 2.75 1.18
C VAL A 610 34.37 3.95 2.06
N GLY A 611 35.67 4.20 2.22
CA GLY A 611 36.20 5.23 3.14
C GLY A 611 36.21 4.83 4.62
N GLY A 612 35.73 3.63 4.98
CA GLY A 612 35.89 3.04 6.32
C GLY A 612 35.02 3.62 7.43
N GLN A 613 34.33 4.75 7.22
CA GLN A 613 33.47 5.36 8.24
C GLN A 613 31.99 5.07 8.02
N SER A 614 31.25 4.94 9.14
CA SER A 614 29.78 4.89 9.10
C SER A 614 29.23 6.25 8.67
N LEU A 615 28.30 6.25 7.70
CA LEU A 615 27.71 7.46 7.13
C LEU A 615 26.37 7.81 7.79
N THR A 616 25.91 7.02 8.74
CA THR A 616 24.69 7.23 9.53
C THR A 616 24.73 6.41 10.81
N ASN A 617 24.11 6.90 11.87
CA ASN A 617 23.85 6.10 13.08
C ASN A 617 22.64 5.18 12.91
N GLY A 618 21.88 5.35 11.84
CA GLY A 618 20.76 4.52 11.42
C GLY A 618 21.14 3.63 10.23
N ARG A 619 20.37 3.73 9.13
CA ARG A 619 20.52 3.01 7.87
C ARG A 619 20.45 4.00 6.72
N LEU A 620 21.21 3.81 5.67
CA LEU A 620 21.09 4.59 4.46
C LEU A 620 19.72 4.33 3.80
N ARG A 621 19.11 5.41 3.27
CA ARG A 621 17.87 5.39 2.50
C ARG A 621 18.05 5.96 1.10
N ALA A 622 19.01 6.88 0.94
CA ALA A 622 19.30 7.52 -0.32
C ALA A 622 20.78 7.40 -0.67
N ILE A 623 21.05 7.15 -1.95
CA ILE A 623 22.38 7.19 -2.55
C ILE A 623 22.24 7.83 -3.92
N ALA A 624 23.07 8.85 -4.21
CA ALA A 624 23.06 9.54 -5.49
C ALA A 624 24.48 9.81 -5.97
N GLY A 625 24.83 9.34 -7.17
CA GLY A 625 26.04 9.74 -7.90
C GLY A 625 25.77 10.99 -8.75
N ALA A 626 26.72 11.90 -8.84
CA ALA A 626 26.58 13.09 -9.67
C ALA A 626 26.69 12.74 -11.15
N PRO A 627 25.74 13.18 -12.02
CA PRO A 627 25.77 12.88 -13.45
C PRO A 627 26.97 13.50 -14.18
N SER A 628 27.48 14.63 -13.71
CA SER A 628 28.58 15.37 -14.32
C SER A 628 29.97 15.09 -13.70
N ASN A 629 30.05 14.28 -12.63
CA ASN A 629 31.35 13.98 -11.97
C ASN A 629 31.35 12.61 -11.28
N ALA A 630 32.12 11.68 -11.81
CA ALA A 630 32.26 10.32 -11.31
C ALA A 630 32.77 10.20 -9.85
N ASN A 631 33.43 11.22 -9.33
CA ASN A 631 34.01 11.22 -7.98
C ASN A 631 33.08 11.76 -6.92
N VAL A 632 31.93 12.30 -7.32
CA VAL A 632 30.96 12.92 -6.38
C VAL A 632 29.78 12.00 -6.12
N ILE A 633 29.65 11.61 -4.85
CA ILE A 633 28.54 10.75 -4.37
C ILE A 633 27.97 11.38 -3.10
N TYR A 634 26.65 11.26 -2.97
CA TYR A 634 25.87 11.68 -1.80
C TYR A 634 25.17 10.48 -1.18
N THR A 635 25.06 10.50 0.16
CA THR A 635 24.28 9.51 0.91
C THR A 635 23.39 10.19 1.93
N GLY A 636 22.19 9.63 2.15
CA GLY A 636 21.21 10.10 3.14
C GLY A 636 20.77 8.97 4.06
N GLY A 637 20.76 9.24 5.38
CA GLY A 637 20.40 8.31 6.43
C GLY A 637 18.97 8.51 6.93
N ASP A 638 18.40 7.46 7.54
CA ASP A 638 17.10 7.53 8.21
C ASP A 638 17.14 8.31 9.54
N ASP A 639 18.32 8.75 9.95
CA ASP A 639 18.60 9.64 11.08
C ASP A 639 18.87 11.10 10.67
N GLY A 640 18.61 11.47 9.41
CA GLY A 640 18.77 12.83 8.89
C GLY A 640 20.21 13.20 8.52
N GLN A 641 21.18 12.31 8.63
CA GLN A 641 22.55 12.59 8.22
C GLN A 641 22.69 12.57 6.70
N ILE A 642 23.38 13.57 6.15
CA ILE A 642 23.77 13.63 4.74
C ILE A 642 25.28 13.77 4.65
N TRP A 643 25.89 12.90 3.86
CA TRP A 643 27.33 12.92 3.60
C TRP A 643 27.60 13.03 2.11
N MET A 644 28.69 13.71 1.79
CA MET A 644 29.22 13.80 0.42
C MET A 644 30.66 13.40 0.35
N THR A 645 31.09 12.90 -0.79
CA THR A 645 32.47 12.72 -1.18
C THR A 645 32.74 13.42 -2.50
N THR A 646 33.98 13.87 -2.72
CA THR A 646 34.48 14.44 -3.99
C THR A 646 35.62 13.64 -4.57
N ASN A 647 35.95 12.49 -4.00
CA ASN A 647 37.08 11.65 -4.37
C ASN A 647 36.73 10.15 -4.39
N GLY A 648 35.52 9.83 -4.86
CA GLY A 648 35.07 8.45 -5.03
C GLY A 648 34.89 7.67 -3.72
N GLY A 649 34.68 8.39 -2.60
CA GLY A 649 34.47 7.78 -1.30
C GLY A 649 35.71 7.63 -0.44
N SER A 650 36.86 8.10 -0.89
CA SER A 650 38.11 8.03 -0.07
C SER A 650 38.00 8.86 1.21
N THR A 651 37.32 10.00 1.15
CA THR A 651 36.98 10.84 2.32
C THR A 651 35.52 11.34 2.22
N TRP A 652 34.92 11.60 3.37
CA TRP A 652 33.56 12.03 3.45
C TRP A 652 33.39 13.32 4.27
N ARG A 653 32.48 14.18 3.87
CA ARG A 653 32.08 15.40 4.56
C ARG A 653 30.60 15.39 4.85
N GLN A 654 30.22 15.69 6.09
CA GLN A 654 28.82 15.85 6.49
C GLN A 654 28.32 17.23 6.07
N ILE A 655 27.08 17.29 5.52
CA ILE A 655 26.50 18.50 4.94
C ILE A 655 25.06 18.79 5.37
N ASN A 656 24.49 18.08 6.32
CA ASN A 656 23.08 18.23 6.76
C ASN A 656 22.82 19.40 7.73
N ALA A 657 23.84 20.20 8.09
CA ALA A 657 23.64 21.33 8.99
C ALA A 657 22.63 22.33 8.41
N GLY A 658 21.63 22.72 9.20
CA GLY A 658 20.54 23.63 8.79
C GLY A 658 19.28 22.93 8.25
N LEU A 659 19.32 21.61 8.02
CA LEU A 659 18.12 20.83 7.73
C LEU A 659 17.37 20.41 9.00
N PRO A 660 16.05 20.19 8.93
CA PRO A 660 15.32 19.55 10.02
C PRO A 660 15.79 18.11 10.22
N ASN A 661 15.74 17.64 11.46
CA ASN A 661 16.11 16.26 11.78
C ASN A 661 15.01 15.30 11.31
N ARG A 662 15.08 14.87 10.05
CA ARG A 662 14.14 13.96 9.37
C ARG A 662 14.89 12.93 8.53
N ALA A 663 14.31 11.75 8.34
CA ALA A 663 14.87 10.75 7.43
C ALA A 663 15.05 11.32 6.02
N VAL A 664 16.20 11.10 5.42
CA VAL A 664 16.50 11.54 4.04
C VAL A 664 16.08 10.43 3.08
N MET A 665 14.98 10.63 2.36
CA MET A 665 14.35 9.59 1.55
C MET A 665 14.91 9.50 0.14
N ASP A 666 15.27 10.65 -0.46
CA ASP A 666 15.83 10.70 -1.81
C ASP A 666 16.74 11.92 -1.97
N ILE A 667 17.72 11.80 -2.87
CA ILE A 667 18.66 12.88 -3.23
C ILE A 667 18.73 12.95 -4.76
N ALA A 668 18.43 14.12 -5.32
CA ALA A 668 18.61 14.41 -6.73
C ALA A 668 19.80 15.37 -6.90
N VAL A 669 20.76 15.00 -7.77
CA VAL A 669 21.89 15.87 -8.10
C VAL A 669 21.60 16.56 -9.42
N HIS A 670 21.88 17.87 -9.47
CA HIS A 670 21.72 18.65 -10.69
C HIS A 670 22.56 18.06 -11.84
N PRO A 671 22.02 17.95 -13.06
CA PRO A 671 22.65 17.17 -14.14
C PRO A 671 24.03 17.72 -14.56
N THR A 672 24.25 19.02 -14.52
CA THR A 672 25.52 19.66 -14.96
C THR A 672 26.35 20.25 -13.81
N ASN A 673 25.77 20.45 -12.62
CA ASN A 673 26.49 20.96 -11.43
C ASN A 673 26.54 19.89 -10.32
N PRO A 674 27.67 19.17 -10.15
CA PRO A 674 27.76 18.07 -9.18
C PRO A 674 27.63 18.52 -7.72
N TYR A 675 27.67 19.80 -7.44
CA TYR A 675 27.60 20.40 -6.09
C TYR A 675 26.26 21.07 -5.78
N LYS A 676 25.30 21.07 -6.72
CA LYS A 676 23.94 21.51 -6.52
C LYS A 676 23.05 20.28 -6.36
N VAL A 677 22.36 20.20 -5.22
CA VAL A 677 21.55 19.02 -4.86
C VAL A 677 20.20 19.40 -4.28
N TYR A 678 19.27 18.51 -4.43
CA TYR A 678 17.91 18.56 -3.89
C TYR A 678 17.69 17.34 -3.02
N VAL A 679 16.98 17.48 -1.91
CA VAL A 679 16.69 16.39 -0.99
C VAL A 679 15.21 16.31 -0.68
N ALA A 680 14.68 15.07 -0.57
CA ALA A 680 13.36 14.76 -0.07
C ALA A 680 13.47 14.21 1.34
N LEU A 681 12.67 14.75 2.25
CA LEU A 681 12.67 14.41 3.67
C LEU A 681 11.38 13.71 4.09
N GLY A 682 11.50 12.76 4.99
CA GLY A 682 10.39 12.02 5.57
C GLY A 682 9.67 12.75 6.71
N GLY A 683 8.69 12.07 7.31
CA GLY A 683 7.94 12.55 8.47
C GLY A 683 6.86 13.58 8.16
N THR A 684 6.48 14.36 9.17
CA THR A 684 5.45 15.42 9.14
C THR A 684 5.90 16.60 10.02
N GLY A 685 5.25 17.77 9.90
CA GLY A 685 5.48 18.92 10.78
C GLY A 685 6.71 19.77 10.43
N THR A 686 7.31 19.53 9.25
CA THR A 686 8.46 20.30 8.75
C THR A 686 8.41 20.36 7.22
N PRO A 687 9.05 21.34 6.57
CA PRO A 687 9.25 21.31 5.13
C PRO A 687 9.98 20.03 4.68
N HIS A 688 9.64 19.54 3.49
CA HIS A 688 10.07 18.23 3.00
C HIS A 688 11.06 18.27 1.83
N VAL A 689 11.14 19.40 1.11
CA VAL A 689 12.04 19.56 -0.03
C VAL A 689 12.97 20.71 0.19
N TYR A 690 14.27 20.46 0.04
CA TYR A 690 15.30 21.47 0.17
C TYR A 690 16.30 21.40 -0.97
N ARG A 691 16.91 22.55 -1.30
CA ARG A 691 17.98 22.70 -2.28
C ARG A 691 19.22 23.28 -1.61
N CYS A 692 20.38 22.72 -1.98
CA CYS A 692 21.69 23.32 -1.73
C CYS A 692 22.33 23.67 -3.07
N ASP A 693 22.64 24.93 -3.31
CA ASP A 693 23.24 25.38 -4.56
C ASP A 693 24.76 25.15 -4.62
N ASN A 694 25.42 24.98 -3.46
CA ASN A 694 26.85 24.67 -3.38
C ASN A 694 27.19 23.87 -2.11
N THR A 695 27.28 22.55 -2.25
CA THR A 695 27.63 21.67 -1.14
C THR A 695 29.09 21.79 -0.68
N LEU A 696 29.96 22.52 -1.41
CA LEU A 696 31.35 22.82 -1.00
C LEU A 696 31.44 24.04 -0.06
N ALA A 697 30.40 24.85 0.03
CA ALA A 697 30.34 25.99 0.93
C ALA A 697 30.52 25.59 2.41
N ASN A 698 31.01 26.47 3.23
CA ASN A 698 31.17 26.28 4.66
C ASN A 698 30.81 27.58 5.41
N PRO A 699 29.66 27.63 6.09
CA PRO A 699 28.66 26.56 6.24
C PRO A 699 27.88 26.30 4.95
N VAL A 700 27.36 25.06 4.81
CA VAL A 700 26.40 24.68 3.76
C VAL A 700 25.09 25.44 3.98
N GLN A 701 24.46 25.91 2.93
CA GLN A 701 23.18 26.63 2.98
C GLN A 701 22.10 25.82 2.28
N TRP A 702 21.00 25.57 2.98
CA TRP A 702 19.82 24.88 2.44
C TRP A 702 18.66 25.87 2.27
N VAL A 703 18.04 25.83 1.10
CA VAL A 703 16.87 26.63 0.74
C VAL A 703 15.65 25.72 0.82
N ASN A 704 14.66 26.09 1.60
CA ASN A 704 13.37 25.39 1.65
C ASN A 704 12.59 25.65 0.35
N LEU A 705 12.19 24.58 -0.32
CA LEU A 705 11.40 24.61 -1.56
C LEU A 705 9.98 24.03 -1.37
N SER A 706 9.54 23.70 -0.16
CA SER A 706 8.22 23.10 0.05
C SER A 706 7.06 24.07 -0.18
N GLY A 707 7.32 25.37 -0.27
CA GLY A 707 6.26 26.38 -0.38
C GLY A 707 5.41 26.45 0.89
N SER A 708 4.20 27.00 0.78
CA SER A 708 3.24 27.10 1.88
C SER A 708 1.80 27.27 1.37
N GLY A 709 0.83 26.94 2.22
CA GLY A 709 -0.59 27.04 1.89
C GLY A 709 -0.99 26.13 0.72
N ILE A 710 -1.99 26.54 -0.05
CA ILE A 710 -2.55 25.73 -1.16
C ILE A 710 -1.60 25.59 -2.36
N THR A 711 -0.57 26.41 -2.46
CA THR A 711 0.46 26.32 -3.51
C THR A 711 1.75 25.67 -3.01
N GLY A 712 1.79 25.22 -1.76
CA GLY A 712 2.90 24.47 -1.19
C GLY A 712 2.66 22.97 -1.27
N LEU A 713 3.73 22.18 -1.06
CA LEU A 713 3.61 20.72 -0.90
C LEU A 713 2.80 20.40 0.37
N PRO A 714 1.93 19.38 0.34
CA PRO A 714 1.29 18.86 1.54
C PRO A 714 2.33 18.39 2.58
N ASP A 715 2.09 18.70 3.86
CA ASP A 715 2.95 18.31 4.98
C ASP A 715 2.81 16.81 5.30
N VAL A 716 3.51 16.01 4.52
CA VAL A 716 3.50 14.55 4.63
C VAL A 716 4.80 13.96 4.11
N HIS A 717 5.13 12.77 4.60
CA HIS A 717 6.31 12.00 4.20
C HIS A 717 6.51 12.02 2.67
N THR A 718 7.67 12.58 2.25
CA THR A 718 8.04 12.72 0.84
C THR A 718 9.06 11.65 0.45
N ASN A 719 8.67 10.79 -0.51
CA ASN A 719 9.40 9.57 -0.86
C ASN A 719 10.51 9.82 -1.90
N THR A 720 10.29 10.72 -2.84
CA THR A 720 11.17 10.88 -3.99
C THR A 720 11.16 12.31 -4.52
N ILE A 721 12.29 12.74 -5.08
CA ILE A 721 12.45 13.99 -5.81
C ILE A 721 13.18 13.73 -7.12
N CYS A 722 12.73 14.37 -8.20
CA CYS A 722 13.38 14.30 -9.50
C CYS A 722 13.51 15.71 -10.09
N VAL A 723 14.67 16.02 -10.59
CA VAL A 723 14.96 17.25 -11.34
C VAL A 723 14.79 16.93 -12.83
N ASP A 724 14.06 17.78 -13.55
CA ASP A 724 13.98 17.65 -15.02
C ASP A 724 15.34 17.98 -15.65
N PRO A 725 15.98 17.02 -16.35
CA PRO A 725 17.30 17.25 -16.90
C PRO A 725 17.35 18.28 -18.05
N THR A 726 16.19 18.61 -18.64
CA THR A 726 16.07 19.64 -19.69
C THR A 726 15.85 21.05 -19.12
N SER A 727 15.29 21.15 -17.90
CA SER A 727 15.01 22.41 -17.22
C SER A 727 15.34 22.31 -15.73
N PRO A 728 16.60 22.01 -15.37
CA PRO A 728 16.96 21.53 -14.03
C PRO A 728 16.87 22.59 -12.92
N ASP A 729 16.77 23.86 -13.27
CA ASP A 729 16.64 24.97 -12.31
C ASP A 729 15.18 25.32 -12.01
N THR A 730 14.25 24.92 -12.86
CA THR A 730 12.86 25.36 -12.80
C THR A 730 11.88 24.19 -12.61
N VAL A 731 12.10 23.04 -13.23
CA VAL A 731 11.15 21.92 -13.23
C VAL A 731 11.55 20.83 -12.27
N LEU A 732 10.70 20.62 -11.27
CA LEU A 732 10.88 19.61 -10.23
C LEU A 732 9.64 18.72 -10.13
N TYR A 733 9.86 17.43 -9.84
CA TYR A 733 8.82 16.44 -9.63
C TYR A 733 9.00 15.78 -8.27
N VAL A 734 7.89 15.60 -7.54
CA VAL A 734 7.88 15.02 -6.20
C VAL A 734 6.80 13.95 -6.11
N GLY A 735 7.15 12.80 -5.53
CA GLY A 735 6.22 11.79 -5.06
C GLY A 735 6.19 11.74 -3.54
N ASN A 736 5.00 11.75 -2.96
CA ASN A 736 4.81 11.63 -1.53
C ASN A 736 3.70 10.61 -1.19
N ASP A 737 3.37 10.48 0.10
CA ASP A 737 2.40 9.49 0.56
C ASP A 737 0.94 9.79 0.17
N VAL A 738 0.64 10.97 -0.36
CA VAL A 738 -0.71 11.33 -0.82
C VAL A 738 -0.80 11.57 -2.32
N GLY A 739 0.31 11.53 -3.07
CA GLY A 739 0.26 11.66 -4.52
C GLY A 739 1.54 12.16 -5.20
N PHE A 740 1.36 12.67 -6.40
CA PHE A 740 2.38 13.25 -7.26
C PHE A 740 2.19 14.77 -7.39
N PHE A 741 3.29 15.51 -7.27
CA PHE A 741 3.32 16.96 -7.37
C PHE A 741 4.46 17.44 -8.27
N TYR A 742 4.29 18.59 -8.92
CA TYR A 742 5.32 19.16 -9.76
C TYR A 742 5.39 20.69 -9.59
N SER A 743 6.56 21.23 -9.80
CA SER A 743 6.84 22.67 -9.83
C SER A 743 7.44 23.04 -11.18
N LEU A 744 7.12 24.23 -11.66
CA LEU A 744 7.66 24.81 -12.92
C LEU A 744 8.50 26.08 -12.65
N ASP A 745 8.64 26.47 -11.38
CA ASP A 745 9.30 27.71 -10.92
C ASP A 745 10.40 27.45 -9.88
N GLY A 746 11.03 26.26 -9.95
CA GLY A 746 12.13 25.89 -9.07
C GLY A 746 11.74 25.60 -7.63
N GLY A 747 10.46 25.25 -7.39
CA GLY A 747 9.93 24.91 -6.08
C GLY A 747 9.33 26.10 -5.33
N ALA A 748 9.11 27.24 -5.97
CA ALA A 748 8.41 28.36 -5.36
C ALA A 748 6.90 28.06 -5.18
N THR A 749 6.30 27.39 -6.20
CA THR A 749 4.94 26.86 -6.14
C THR A 749 4.87 25.42 -6.61
N TRP A 750 3.86 24.70 -6.13
CA TRP A 750 3.62 23.29 -6.44
C TRP A 750 2.20 23.09 -6.97
N ARG A 751 2.06 22.15 -7.89
CA ARG A 751 0.80 21.75 -8.52
C ARG A 751 0.51 20.29 -8.25
N ASN A 752 -0.76 19.96 -8.05
CA ASN A 752 -1.20 18.58 -7.93
C ASN A 752 -1.26 17.94 -9.33
N GLY A 753 -0.38 16.97 -9.57
CA GLY A 753 -0.36 16.18 -10.80
C GLY A 753 -0.94 14.77 -10.64
N THR A 754 -1.68 14.51 -9.55
CA THR A 754 -2.30 13.21 -9.25
C THR A 754 -3.61 13.07 -10.06
N GLN A 755 -4.75 13.29 -9.44
CA GLN A 755 -6.07 13.18 -10.07
C GLN A 755 -6.27 14.09 -11.30
N PRO A 756 -5.83 15.34 -11.32
CA PRO A 756 -5.97 16.19 -12.49
C PRO A 756 -5.31 15.63 -13.74
N LEU A 757 -4.22 14.86 -13.58
CA LEU A 757 -3.55 14.17 -14.69
C LEU A 757 -3.95 12.69 -14.83
N GLY A 758 -4.92 12.20 -14.04
CA GLY A 758 -5.45 10.83 -14.14
C GLY A 758 -4.64 9.76 -13.40
N LEU A 759 -3.72 10.13 -12.49
CA LEU A 759 -3.12 9.20 -11.54
C LEU A 759 -4.09 8.95 -10.38
N PRO A 760 -4.30 7.72 -9.92
CA PRO A 760 -5.08 7.45 -8.70
C PRO A 760 -4.49 8.17 -7.47
N ASN A 761 -5.34 8.47 -6.48
CA ASN A 761 -4.93 9.03 -5.20
C ASN A 761 -4.17 8.00 -4.34
N VAL A 762 -2.91 7.76 -4.67
CA VAL A 762 -2.07 6.70 -4.12
C VAL A 762 -0.69 7.23 -3.76
N GLN A 763 -0.03 6.57 -2.83
CA GLN A 763 1.38 6.84 -2.50
C GLN A 763 2.28 6.66 -3.72
N VAL A 764 3.15 7.63 -3.99
CA VAL A 764 4.13 7.62 -5.07
C VAL A 764 5.54 7.48 -4.49
N ASN A 765 6.17 6.36 -4.77
CA ASN A 765 7.48 5.98 -4.20
C ASN A 765 8.67 6.34 -5.08
N THR A 766 8.49 6.33 -6.39
CA THR A 766 9.56 6.66 -7.36
C THR A 766 9.01 7.56 -8.44
N VAL A 767 9.72 8.62 -8.74
CA VAL A 767 9.47 9.48 -9.92
C VAL A 767 10.79 9.72 -10.63
N ARG A 768 10.87 9.40 -11.95
CA ARG A 768 12.09 9.60 -12.73
C ARG A 768 11.75 10.03 -14.16
N VAL A 769 12.45 11.05 -14.65
CA VAL A 769 12.45 11.40 -16.07
C VAL A 769 13.34 10.42 -16.83
N VAL A 770 12.87 9.92 -17.95
CA VAL A 770 13.66 9.12 -18.91
C VAL A 770 13.81 9.92 -20.22
N PRO A 771 14.83 10.79 -20.33
CA PRO A 771 14.89 11.83 -21.37
C PRO A 771 14.83 11.29 -22.79
N ALA A 772 15.53 10.19 -23.05
CA ALA A 772 15.56 9.58 -24.39
C ALA A 772 14.19 9.04 -24.87
N THR A 773 13.25 8.86 -23.94
CA THR A 773 11.88 8.37 -24.25
C THR A 773 10.84 9.49 -24.23
N GLY A 774 11.14 10.64 -23.64
CA GLY A 774 10.22 11.75 -23.43
C GLY A 774 9.12 11.46 -22.42
N TYR A 775 9.35 10.52 -21.48
CA TYR A 775 8.39 10.18 -20.42
C TYR A 775 8.92 10.51 -19.02
N LEU A 776 8.01 10.97 -18.20
CA LEU A 776 8.10 10.89 -16.75
C LEU A 776 7.45 9.58 -16.30
N MET A 777 8.15 8.81 -15.48
CA MET A 777 7.71 7.53 -14.96
C MET A 777 7.45 7.64 -13.46
N ALA A 778 6.38 7.01 -12.98
CA ALA A 778 6.05 6.95 -11.56
C ALA A 778 5.74 5.53 -11.11
N ALA A 779 6.27 5.12 -9.96
CA ALA A 779 5.89 3.87 -9.30
C ALA A 779 5.12 4.15 -8.02
N THR A 780 4.04 3.39 -7.81
CA THR A 780 3.05 3.62 -6.76
C THR A 780 2.92 2.41 -5.83
N TYR A 781 2.53 2.67 -4.60
CA TYR A 781 2.28 1.61 -3.63
C TYR A 781 0.79 1.21 -3.62
N GLY A 782 0.45 0.24 -4.49
CA GLY A 782 -0.90 -0.31 -4.62
C GLY A 782 -1.59 -0.08 -5.97
N ARG A 783 -0.96 0.66 -6.91
CA ARG A 783 -1.49 0.89 -8.27
C ARG A 783 -0.41 0.73 -9.35
N GLY A 784 0.68 -0.02 -9.05
CA GLY A 784 1.72 -0.36 -10.01
C GLY A 784 2.51 0.84 -10.55
N ILE A 785 2.88 0.79 -11.83
CA ILE A 785 3.76 1.76 -12.49
C ILE A 785 2.99 2.50 -13.58
N TRP A 786 3.25 3.80 -13.69
CA TRP A 786 2.60 4.74 -14.61
C TRP A 786 3.62 5.54 -15.37
N ARG A 787 3.21 6.10 -16.51
CA ARG A 787 4.02 7.03 -17.31
C ARG A 787 3.16 8.18 -17.81
N ILE A 788 3.78 9.35 -18.01
CA ILE A 788 3.16 10.50 -18.63
C ILE A 788 4.14 11.16 -19.59
N ARG A 789 3.65 11.64 -20.74
CA ARG A 789 4.47 12.38 -21.71
C ARG A 789 4.86 13.73 -21.15
N LEU A 790 6.10 14.13 -21.40
CA LEU A 790 6.60 15.46 -21.13
C LEU A 790 6.56 16.33 -22.40
N PRO A 791 6.38 17.66 -22.27
CA PRO A 791 6.14 18.43 -21.06
C PRO A 791 4.72 18.23 -20.51
N LEU A 792 4.51 18.56 -19.24
CA LEU A 792 3.18 18.46 -18.58
C LEU A 792 2.24 19.63 -18.94
N THR A 793 2.77 20.70 -19.51
CA THR A 793 2.01 21.88 -19.95
C THR A 793 1.76 21.83 -21.45
N PRO A 794 0.72 22.50 -22.01
CA PRO A 794 0.55 22.65 -23.43
C PRO A 794 1.76 23.30 -24.08
N THR A 795 2.07 22.89 -25.29
CA THR A 795 3.06 23.59 -26.10
C THR A 795 2.55 25.02 -26.32
N GLY A 796 3.33 26.03 -25.98
CA GLY A 796 2.94 27.44 -26.06
C GLY A 796 2.51 28.06 -24.74
N ASP A 797 2.29 27.29 -23.70
CA ASP A 797 1.95 27.77 -22.34
C ASP A 797 3.21 28.27 -21.62
N ALA A 798 3.51 29.56 -21.76
CA ALA A 798 4.69 30.19 -21.22
C ALA A 798 4.57 30.52 -19.71
N ASN A 799 3.35 30.83 -19.22
CA ASN A 799 3.11 31.13 -17.83
C ASN A 799 2.86 29.86 -16.99
N GLY A 800 2.59 28.73 -17.65
CA GLY A 800 2.34 27.44 -17.02
C GLY A 800 0.96 27.38 -16.32
N ASP A 801 -0.01 28.22 -16.67
CA ASP A 801 -1.34 28.18 -16.05
C ASP A 801 -2.26 27.11 -16.67
N GLY A 802 -1.83 26.53 -17.79
CA GLY A 802 -2.52 25.46 -18.47
C GLY A 802 -3.36 25.89 -19.65
N CYS A 803 -3.46 27.20 -19.92
CA CYS A 803 -4.12 27.79 -21.08
C CYS A 803 -3.06 28.46 -21.96
N VAL A 804 -3.14 28.37 -23.27
CA VAL A 804 -2.30 29.12 -24.19
C VAL A 804 -3.11 30.32 -24.68
N ASP A 805 -2.87 31.49 -24.10
CA ASP A 805 -3.64 32.69 -24.33
C ASP A 805 -2.78 33.95 -24.52
N ASP A 806 -3.43 35.11 -24.41
CA ASP A 806 -2.76 36.39 -24.52
C ASP A 806 -1.65 36.61 -23.47
N SER A 807 -1.76 35.96 -22.30
CA SER A 807 -0.77 36.06 -21.22
C SER A 807 0.56 35.44 -21.63
N ASP A 808 0.51 34.28 -22.30
CA ASP A 808 1.70 33.58 -22.82
C ASP A 808 2.35 34.35 -23.95
N LEU A 809 1.48 34.89 -24.86
CA LEU A 809 1.95 35.72 -25.96
C LEU A 809 2.71 36.91 -25.42
N LEU A 810 2.22 37.59 -24.41
CA LEU A 810 2.89 38.72 -23.77
C LEU A 810 4.21 38.32 -23.11
N ILE A 811 4.30 37.17 -22.46
CA ILE A 811 5.55 36.68 -21.86
C ILE A 811 6.62 36.47 -22.95
N VAL A 812 6.30 35.85 -24.06
CA VAL A 812 7.27 35.67 -25.15
C VAL A 812 7.66 37.02 -25.76
N LEU A 813 6.70 37.88 -26.03
CA LEU A 813 6.97 39.23 -26.61
C LEU A 813 7.82 40.13 -25.72
N PHE A 814 7.59 40.14 -24.41
CA PHE A 814 8.37 40.95 -23.48
C PHE A 814 9.77 40.42 -23.21
N ASN A 815 10.03 39.17 -23.51
CA ASN A 815 11.35 38.53 -23.35
C ASN A 815 12.04 38.27 -24.68
N PHE A 816 11.54 38.79 -25.79
CA PHE A 816 12.07 38.57 -27.13
C PHE A 816 13.54 39.04 -27.23
N GLY A 817 14.43 38.16 -27.74
CA GLY A 817 15.86 38.34 -27.81
C GLY A 817 16.62 38.10 -26.51
N ALA A 818 15.94 37.72 -25.43
CA ALA A 818 16.54 37.41 -24.14
C ALA A 818 16.80 35.90 -23.99
N ASN A 819 17.64 35.55 -23.03
CA ASN A 819 17.75 34.17 -22.56
C ASN A 819 16.85 34.04 -21.30
N ASN A 820 15.57 33.76 -21.52
CA ASN A 820 14.57 33.59 -20.46
C ASN A 820 13.93 32.20 -20.59
N ALA A 821 14.25 31.31 -19.69
CA ALA A 821 13.80 29.91 -19.74
C ALA A 821 12.28 29.72 -19.66
N GLN A 822 11.52 30.72 -19.20
CA GLN A 822 10.05 30.69 -19.18
C GLN A 822 9.45 31.00 -20.55
N ALA A 823 10.09 31.90 -21.29
CA ALA A 823 9.64 32.38 -22.60
C ALA A 823 10.29 31.62 -23.76
N ASP A 824 11.40 30.94 -23.53
CA ASP A 824 12.09 30.03 -24.45
C ASP A 824 11.37 28.67 -24.48
N LEU A 825 10.30 28.60 -25.27
CA LEU A 825 9.38 27.46 -25.33
C LEU A 825 9.93 26.28 -26.15
N ASN A 826 10.81 26.55 -27.10
CA ASN A 826 11.51 25.53 -27.90
C ASN A 826 12.80 25.06 -27.24
N ARG A 827 13.28 25.79 -26.21
CA ARG A 827 14.47 25.48 -25.39
C ARG A 827 15.77 25.51 -26.18
N ASP A 828 15.91 26.39 -27.14
CA ASP A 828 17.14 26.57 -27.91
C ASP A 828 18.10 27.61 -27.28
N GLY A 829 17.69 28.29 -26.23
CA GLY A 829 18.46 29.24 -25.43
C GLY A 829 18.22 30.71 -25.78
N VAL A 830 17.37 31.00 -26.75
CA VAL A 830 17.02 32.36 -27.18
C VAL A 830 15.50 32.48 -27.38
N VAL A 831 14.87 33.46 -26.83
CA VAL A 831 13.43 33.74 -27.08
C VAL A 831 13.33 34.47 -28.42
N ASP A 832 12.76 33.82 -29.45
CA ASP A 832 12.66 34.32 -30.80
C ASP A 832 11.30 34.05 -31.50
N ASP A 833 11.28 34.21 -32.84
CA ASP A 833 10.09 33.97 -33.64
C ASP A 833 9.56 32.51 -33.53
N SER A 834 10.44 31.58 -33.23
CA SER A 834 10.09 30.16 -33.09
C SER A 834 9.23 29.95 -31.84
N ASP A 835 9.54 30.62 -30.72
CA ASP A 835 8.75 30.56 -29.49
C ASP A 835 7.41 31.25 -29.65
N LEU A 836 7.43 32.42 -30.34
CA LEU A 836 6.22 33.14 -30.66
C LEU A 836 5.26 32.29 -31.52
N LEU A 837 5.80 31.56 -32.52
CA LEU A 837 5.01 30.67 -33.33
C LEU A 837 4.44 29.51 -32.53
N LEU A 838 5.14 29.00 -31.53
CA LEU A 838 4.61 27.96 -30.64
C LEU A 838 3.37 28.45 -29.89
N VAL A 839 3.38 29.67 -29.36
CA VAL A 839 2.17 30.26 -28.73
C VAL A 839 1.05 30.41 -29.76
N LEU A 840 1.33 30.98 -30.92
CA LEU A 840 0.30 31.29 -31.93
C LEU A 840 -0.34 30.01 -32.52
N PHE A 841 0.44 28.96 -32.76
CA PHE A 841 -0.08 27.70 -33.30
C PHE A 841 -0.89 26.91 -32.27
N HIS A 842 -0.68 27.12 -30.99
CA HIS A 842 -1.39 26.43 -29.92
C HIS A 842 -2.37 27.32 -29.17
N PHE A 843 -2.60 28.56 -29.68
CA PHE A 843 -3.49 29.54 -29.03
C PHE A 843 -4.89 28.97 -28.83
N GLY A 844 -5.43 29.12 -27.63
CA GLY A 844 -6.68 28.52 -27.19
C GLY A 844 -6.57 27.04 -26.77
N SER A 845 -5.37 26.46 -26.87
CA SER A 845 -5.16 25.11 -26.34
C SER A 845 -5.20 25.16 -24.82
N GLY A 846 -6.07 24.32 -24.28
CA GLY A 846 -6.14 24.19 -22.85
C GLY A 846 -7.04 25.19 -22.14
N CYS A 847 -7.58 26.13 -22.82
CA CYS A 847 -8.59 27.04 -22.30
C CYS A 847 -9.98 26.36 -22.43
#